data_2f7e9d3d4b1a3eb32896d8c658f62372
#
_entry.id   2f7e9d3d4b1a3eb32896d8c658f62372
#
_cell.length_a   1.000
_cell.length_b   1.000
_cell.length_c   1.000
_cell.angle_alpha   90.00
_cell.angle_beta   90.00
_cell.angle_gamma   90.00
#
_symmetry.space_group_name_H-M   'P 1'
#
loop_
_entity.id
_entity.type
_entity.pdbx_description
1 polymer ?
#
loop_
_entity_poly.entity_id
_entity_poly.type
_entity_poly.pdbx_seq_one_letter_code
_entity_poly.pdbx_strand_id
1 'polypeptide(L)'
;MKSWKNIIGRARNENRTYLMEHECKSILEELGISTTGASVARSAEEAVETSGRIGYPVVLKVLSPEVVHKSDEGGVKLDLQNAAEVEDAFAGIETAFAGKNMVGVAVQKMAPPGLEAIIGVSKDPTFGPALMFGLGGVFVEVLKDVSFRILPVTETDIEAMIGEIRGYTLLAGYRGTSIDLPALKQLLHRISGLVTRHPEIKEVDLNPVFLYDEGNTVVDARIFLEEADSGETRLPAKGKAADLHPFFYPDSLAVVGASNTPGKLGWNVFNNLLEHGFAGKLYPVNIKAETVQGVPAVADVHEIREAVDAAIILVPAAHTVKAFEECCKKGIKHIIIESAGFAETGESGRDIEERLRELAAAHDCRFVGPNCSGIINTHHRMVQSLGIVGELRRGNIGLIAQAGVYVAGMLWGMRHTMDFAILATIGNKTDTDETDILEYLGEDDHVEVICMYLEDVKDGQKFIEVARKITPRKPIIILKSGRTEAGKKAVSSHTASLAGNDLIYDASFRQTGIIRAEDNEHMFGLARAFSRQPLPSGDGVMVISYTGSWGVASADALSLSGMKLAAPDEHTLRRLKEILPPFVGPQNPVDCTFDLHARQLRDIIEIGVQSEDIGSFIAIIQAEILQTYLEQLQQTDFRGKPILLCVPCKEFAIDEVIALEQAGFPVYATPEEAVKALSAMYHHAANIGRR
;
A
#
# COMPACT_ATOMS: atom_id res chain seq x y z
N MET A 1 -7.08 -34.15 9.99
CA MET A 1 -8.33 -33.42 9.63
C MET A 1 -9.60 -33.95 10.30
N LYS A 2 -9.71 -35.19 10.73
CA LYS A 2 -10.87 -35.63 11.55
C LYS A 2 -10.84 -35.04 12.97
N SER A 3 -9.69 -34.83 13.54
CA SER A 3 -9.49 -34.22 14.87
C SER A 3 -9.93 -32.76 14.93
N TRP A 4 -9.55 -31.93 13.95
CA TRP A 4 -9.91 -30.51 13.88
C TRP A 4 -11.41 -30.23 14.05
N LYS A 5 -12.26 -30.91 13.23
CA LYS A 5 -13.72 -30.74 13.31
C LYS A 5 -14.28 -31.14 14.68
N ASN A 6 -13.72 -32.17 15.30
CA ASN A 6 -14.15 -32.63 16.61
C ASN A 6 -13.72 -31.63 17.71
N ILE A 7 -12.52 -31.07 17.61
CA ILE A 7 -11.99 -30.08 18.58
C ILE A 7 -12.81 -28.80 18.52
N ILE A 8 -13.05 -28.24 17.32
CA ILE A 8 -13.89 -27.03 17.15
C ILE A 8 -15.33 -27.32 17.61
N GLY A 9 -15.89 -28.45 17.21
CA GLY A 9 -17.25 -28.82 17.61
C GLY A 9 -17.40 -28.87 19.14
N ARG A 10 -16.38 -29.42 19.84
CA ARG A 10 -16.35 -29.45 21.31
C ARG A 10 -16.23 -28.04 21.89
N ALA A 11 -15.29 -27.23 21.40
CA ALA A 11 -15.09 -25.84 21.87
C ALA A 11 -16.40 -25.01 21.73
N ARG A 12 -17.10 -25.13 20.60
CA ARG A 12 -18.38 -24.45 20.36
C ARG A 12 -19.50 -24.97 21.27
N ASN A 13 -19.59 -26.28 21.51
CA ASN A 13 -20.57 -26.84 22.45
C ASN A 13 -20.34 -26.39 23.89
N GLU A 14 -19.11 -26.05 24.24
CA GLU A 14 -18.70 -25.50 25.52
C GLU A 14 -18.74 -23.96 25.53
N ASN A 15 -19.30 -23.29 24.51
CA ASN A 15 -19.34 -21.85 24.33
C ASN A 15 -17.96 -21.18 24.42
N ARG A 16 -16.89 -21.86 23.97
CA ARG A 16 -15.53 -21.31 23.91
C ARG A 16 -15.24 -20.74 22.52
N THR A 17 -14.67 -19.54 22.52
CA THR A 17 -14.14 -18.86 21.32
C THR A 17 -12.63 -19.04 21.17
N TYR A 18 -12.03 -19.95 21.93
CA TYR A 18 -10.61 -20.30 21.84
C TYR A 18 -10.39 -21.78 22.14
N LEU A 19 -9.26 -22.28 21.68
CA LEU A 19 -8.83 -23.66 21.92
C LEU A 19 -7.85 -23.70 23.12
N MET A 20 -7.95 -24.75 23.94
CA MET A 20 -6.99 -24.97 25.00
C MET A 20 -5.64 -25.39 24.42
N GLU A 21 -4.53 -25.14 25.12
CA GLU A 21 -3.16 -25.38 24.63
C GLU A 21 -2.94 -26.80 24.10
N HIS A 22 -3.44 -27.83 24.82
CA HIS A 22 -3.32 -29.23 24.39
C HIS A 22 -4.12 -29.48 23.07
N GLU A 23 -5.26 -28.80 22.87
CA GLU A 23 -6.05 -28.88 21.63
C GLU A 23 -5.28 -28.18 20.49
N CYS A 24 -4.69 -27.02 20.75
CA CYS A 24 -3.86 -26.31 19.77
C CYS A 24 -2.67 -27.15 19.32
N LYS A 25 -1.90 -27.72 20.26
CA LYS A 25 -0.74 -28.54 19.95
C LYS A 25 -1.10 -29.80 19.17
N SER A 26 -2.21 -30.47 19.54
CA SER A 26 -2.69 -31.63 18.78
C SER A 26 -2.97 -31.30 17.32
N ILE A 27 -3.53 -30.12 17.04
CA ILE A 27 -3.76 -29.63 15.66
C ILE A 27 -2.45 -29.37 14.95
N LEU A 28 -1.50 -28.71 15.61
CA LEU A 28 -0.18 -28.40 15.03
C LEU A 28 0.59 -29.68 14.69
N GLU A 29 0.55 -30.68 15.57
CA GLU A 29 1.18 -32.00 15.35
C GLU A 29 0.58 -32.77 14.17
N GLU A 30 -0.77 -32.71 13.99
CA GLU A 30 -1.42 -33.27 12.78
C GLU A 30 -0.95 -32.60 11.49
N LEU A 31 -0.51 -31.36 11.55
CA LEU A 31 0.10 -30.62 10.44
C LEU A 31 1.60 -30.92 10.28
N GLY A 32 2.17 -31.78 11.14
CA GLY A 32 3.59 -32.08 11.16
C GLY A 32 4.46 -30.95 11.72
N ILE A 33 3.87 -30.05 12.52
CA ILE A 33 4.60 -29.00 13.26
C ILE A 33 5.05 -29.57 14.58
N SER A 34 6.35 -29.44 14.88
CA SER A 34 6.92 -29.91 16.14
C SER A 34 6.44 -29.03 17.32
N THR A 35 5.99 -29.67 18.37
CA THR A 35 5.59 -29.01 19.62
C THR A 35 6.20 -29.71 20.83
N THR A 36 6.11 -29.11 22.02
CA THR A 36 6.49 -29.79 23.27
C THR A 36 5.47 -30.84 23.73
N GLY A 37 4.42 -31.06 22.91
CA GLY A 37 3.27 -31.87 23.31
C GLY A 37 2.50 -31.23 24.49
N ALA A 38 1.38 -31.81 24.87
CA ALA A 38 0.66 -31.41 26.08
C ALA A 38 -0.29 -32.55 26.51
N SER A 39 0.01 -33.22 27.57
CA SER A 39 -0.85 -34.25 28.17
C SER A 39 -1.64 -33.66 29.34
N VAL A 40 -2.94 -33.91 29.38
CA VAL A 40 -3.81 -33.38 30.45
C VAL A 40 -3.74 -34.31 31.65
N ALA A 41 -3.48 -33.75 32.85
CA ALA A 41 -3.55 -34.43 34.15
C ALA A 41 -4.55 -33.69 35.06
N ARG A 42 -5.45 -34.43 35.69
CA ARG A 42 -6.51 -33.90 36.57
C ARG A 42 -6.26 -34.07 38.04
N SER A 43 -5.19 -34.82 38.40
CA SER A 43 -4.73 -34.98 39.78
C SER A 43 -3.21 -34.93 39.81
N ALA A 44 -2.65 -34.77 41.02
CA ALA A 44 -1.20 -34.80 41.24
C ALA A 44 -0.60 -36.15 40.83
N GLU A 45 -1.31 -37.27 41.11
CA GLU A 45 -0.86 -38.61 40.72
C GLU A 45 -0.80 -38.78 39.20
N GLU A 46 -1.83 -38.32 38.47
CA GLU A 46 -1.82 -38.31 37.00
C GLU A 46 -0.69 -37.46 36.45
N ALA A 47 -0.40 -36.32 37.07
CA ALA A 47 0.69 -35.44 36.66
C ALA A 47 2.05 -36.11 36.84
N VAL A 48 2.29 -36.75 37.97
CA VAL A 48 3.51 -37.51 38.26
C VAL A 48 3.69 -38.68 37.30
N GLU A 49 2.63 -39.51 37.10
CA GLU A 49 2.68 -40.64 36.17
C GLU A 49 3.00 -40.16 34.73
N THR A 50 2.34 -39.10 34.31
CA THR A 50 2.54 -38.52 32.96
C THR A 50 3.95 -37.96 32.80
N SER A 51 4.48 -37.28 33.81
CA SER A 51 5.85 -36.77 33.86
C SER A 51 6.89 -37.88 33.74
N GLY A 52 6.65 -38.98 34.44
CA GLY A 52 7.52 -40.18 34.36
C GLY A 52 7.56 -40.80 32.97
N ARG A 53 6.43 -40.79 32.25
CA ARG A 53 6.35 -41.28 30.84
C ARG A 53 7.02 -40.33 29.86
N ILE A 54 6.87 -39.01 30.02
CA ILE A 54 7.47 -37.98 29.17
C ILE A 54 8.98 -37.89 29.41
N GLY A 55 9.41 -38.10 30.63
CA GLY A 55 10.80 -37.95 31.12
C GLY A 55 11.13 -36.51 31.51
N TYR A 56 11.81 -36.38 32.66
CA TYR A 56 12.22 -35.10 33.22
C TYR A 56 13.33 -34.41 32.40
N PRO A 57 13.48 -33.08 32.47
CA PRO A 57 12.61 -32.15 33.18
C PRO A 57 11.28 -31.89 32.42
N VAL A 58 10.22 -31.53 33.19
CA VAL A 58 8.88 -31.23 32.63
C VAL A 58 8.39 -29.83 33.06
N VAL A 59 7.34 -29.38 32.39
CA VAL A 59 6.64 -28.14 32.68
C VAL A 59 5.17 -28.47 33.00
N LEU A 60 4.63 -27.85 34.03
CA LEU A 60 3.20 -27.86 34.32
C LEU A 60 2.58 -26.50 33.99
N LYS A 61 1.48 -26.51 33.22
CA LYS A 61 0.71 -25.30 32.93
C LYS A 61 -0.77 -25.51 33.27
N VAL A 62 -1.39 -24.55 33.97
CA VAL A 62 -2.82 -24.62 34.29
C VAL A 62 -3.68 -24.72 33.03
N LEU A 63 -4.70 -25.55 33.05
CA LEU A 63 -5.76 -25.61 32.06
C LEU A 63 -7.07 -25.11 32.69
N SER A 64 -7.50 -23.94 32.31
CA SER A 64 -8.77 -23.34 32.75
C SER A 64 -9.37 -22.53 31.60
N PRO A 65 -10.67 -22.64 31.35
CA PRO A 65 -11.36 -21.82 30.34
C PRO A 65 -11.50 -20.33 30.75
N GLU A 66 -11.10 -19.97 31.96
CA GLU A 66 -11.20 -18.60 32.49
C GLU A 66 -9.85 -17.88 32.53
N VAL A 67 -8.74 -18.59 32.23
CA VAL A 67 -7.37 -18.07 32.39
C VAL A 67 -6.65 -18.00 31.07
N VAL A 68 -6.46 -16.78 30.57
CA VAL A 68 -5.73 -16.52 29.33
C VAL A 68 -4.24 -16.25 29.60
N HIS A 69 -3.90 -15.49 30.64
CA HIS A 69 -2.53 -15.12 31.01
C HIS A 69 -2.02 -15.99 32.17
N LYS A 70 -1.59 -17.21 31.84
CA LYS A 70 -1.20 -18.23 32.84
C LYS A 70 0.03 -17.87 33.64
N SER A 71 1.04 -17.24 33.05
CA SER A 71 2.33 -16.95 33.67
C SER A 71 2.22 -15.90 34.78
N ASP A 72 1.44 -14.84 34.55
CA ASP A 72 1.30 -13.69 35.46
C ASP A 72 0.61 -14.08 36.77
N GLU A 73 -0.22 -15.12 36.70
CA GLU A 73 -0.99 -15.63 37.84
C GLU A 73 -0.36 -16.87 38.52
N GLY A 74 0.88 -17.20 38.16
CA GLY A 74 1.58 -18.37 38.77
C GLY A 74 1.12 -19.72 38.22
N GLY A 75 0.38 -19.77 37.13
CA GLY A 75 -0.15 -20.98 36.49
C GLY A 75 0.86 -21.75 35.62
N VAL A 76 2.12 -21.36 35.62
CA VAL A 76 3.21 -22.04 34.91
C VAL A 76 4.33 -22.38 35.88
N LYS A 77 4.74 -23.67 35.93
CA LYS A 77 5.88 -24.17 36.72
C LYS A 77 6.85 -24.85 35.78
N LEU A 78 8.06 -24.30 35.71
CA LEU A 78 9.11 -24.72 34.78
C LEU A 78 10.14 -25.60 35.47
N ASP A 79 10.88 -26.40 34.69
CA ASP A 79 12.08 -27.11 35.07
C ASP A 79 11.91 -28.08 36.24
N LEU A 80 10.79 -28.80 36.27
CA LEU A 80 10.51 -29.80 37.32
C LEU A 80 11.30 -31.07 37.03
N GLN A 81 12.19 -31.44 37.96
CA GLN A 81 13.21 -32.46 37.77
C GLN A 81 12.83 -33.86 38.28
N ASN A 82 11.78 -33.97 39.12
CA ASN A 82 11.38 -35.22 39.75
C ASN A 82 9.90 -35.22 40.18
N ALA A 83 9.41 -36.35 40.63
CA ALA A 83 8.03 -36.57 41.05
C ALA A 83 7.58 -35.65 42.18
N ALA A 84 8.44 -35.38 43.18
CA ALA A 84 8.09 -34.55 44.31
C ALA A 84 7.87 -33.09 43.91
N GLU A 85 8.73 -32.57 43.03
CA GLU A 85 8.58 -31.21 42.47
C GLU A 85 7.31 -31.08 41.63
N VAL A 86 6.91 -32.12 40.91
CA VAL A 86 5.65 -32.15 40.15
C VAL A 86 4.45 -32.13 41.07
N GLU A 87 4.47 -32.89 42.16
CA GLU A 87 3.40 -32.94 43.14
C GLU A 87 3.21 -31.59 43.83
N ASP A 88 4.31 -30.97 44.30
CA ASP A 88 4.32 -29.63 44.89
C ASP A 88 3.85 -28.56 43.91
N ALA A 89 4.28 -28.64 42.66
CA ALA A 89 3.88 -27.70 41.60
C ALA A 89 2.38 -27.81 41.27
N PHE A 90 1.83 -29.04 41.24
CA PHE A 90 0.40 -29.26 41.02
C PHE A 90 -0.42 -28.64 42.14
N ALA A 91 -0.07 -28.95 43.43
CA ALA A 91 -0.73 -28.40 44.60
C ALA A 91 -0.66 -26.85 44.66
N GLY A 92 0.49 -26.29 44.26
CA GLY A 92 0.67 -24.85 44.16
C GLY A 92 -0.24 -24.20 43.11
N ILE A 93 -0.39 -24.83 41.92
CA ILE A 93 -1.31 -24.38 40.85
C ILE A 93 -2.76 -24.51 41.32
N GLU A 94 -3.13 -25.66 41.91
CA GLU A 94 -4.49 -25.90 42.41
C GLU A 94 -4.90 -24.84 43.45
N THR A 95 -4.00 -24.50 44.35
CA THR A 95 -4.22 -23.46 45.36
C THR A 95 -4.37 -22.07 44.73
N ALA A 96 -3.50 -21.71 43.78
CA ALA A 96 -3.53 -20.40 43.11
C ALA A 96 -4.78 -20.20 42.26
N PHE A 97 -5.33 -21.28 41.73
CA PHE A 97 -6.51 -21.24 40.82
C PHE A 97 -7.78 -21.82 41.50
N ALA A 98 -7.80 -21.92 42.82
CA ALA A 98 -9.00 -22.30 43.55
C ALA A 98 -10.17 -21.36 43.25
N GLY A 99 -11.25 -21.91 42.67
CA GLY A 99 -12.42 -21.14 42.26
C GLY A 99 -12.43 -20.59 40.82
N LYS A 100 -11.39 -20.89 40.02
CA LYS A 100 -11.27 -20.45 38.59
C LYS A 100 -11.51 -21.59 37.60
N ASN A 101 -12.47 -22.44 37.80
CA ASN A 101 -12.87 -23.51 36.86
C ASN A 101 -11.68 -24.27 36.24
N MET A 102 -10.75 -24.75 37.09
CA MET A 102 -9.57 -25.50 36.69
C MET A 102 -9.98 -26.87 36.15
N VAL A 103 -9.65 -27.18 34.91
CA VAL A 103 -9.88 -28.49 34.26
C VAL A 103 -8.79 -29.49 34.59
N GLY A 104 -7.60 -29.02 34.97
CA GLY A 104 -6.40 -29.77 35.27
C GLY A 104 -5.14 -28.99 34.91
N VAL A 105 -4.03 -29.71 34.71
CA VAL A 105 -2.78 -29.14 34.17
C VAL A 105 -2.37 -29.81 32.88
N ALA A 106 -1.70 -29.07 32.02
CA ALA A 106 -0.96 -29.62 30.88
C ALA A 106 0.46 -29.97 31.36
N VAL A 107 0.83 -31.24 31.25
CA VAL A 107 2.19 -31.73 31.46
C VAL A 107 2.91 -31.78 30.12
N GLN A 108 4.07 -31.15 30.04
CA GLN A 108 4.84 -30.96 28.83
C GLN A 108 6.31 -31.27 29.04
N LYS A 109 7.00 -31.78 28.01
CA LYS A 109 8.47 -31.87 28.05
C LYS A 109 9.06 -30.46 28.08
N MET A 110 10.07 -30.24 28.94
CA MET A 110 10.84 -29.01 28.91
C MET A 110 11.63 -28.93 27.60
N ALA A 111 11.41 -27.89 26.81
CA ALA A 111 12.17 -27.67 25.58
C ALA A 111 13.59 -27.20 25.91
N PRO A 112 14.62 -27.64 25.15
CA PRO A 112 15.95 -27.04 25.25
C PRO A 112 15.89 -25.55 24.93
N PRO A 113 16.79 -24.73 25.51
CA PRO A 113 16.88 -23.32 25.11
C PRO A 113 17.20 -23.18 23.63
N GLY A 114 16.52 -22.25 22.94
CA GLY A 114 16.71 -21.92 21.53
C GLY A 114 16.57 -20.43 21.31
N LEU A 115 16.79 -19.98 20.07
CA LEU A 115 16.49 -18.60 19.70
C LEU A 115 14.96 -18.44 19.67
N GLU A 116 14.46 -17.52 20.47
CA GLU A 116 13.02 -17.28 20.56
C GLU A 116 12.49 -16.54 19.34
N ALA A 117 11.42 -17.05 18.76
CA ALA A 117 10.63 -16.39 17.73
C ALA A 117 9.17 -16.31 18.13
N ILE A 118 8.46 -15.37 17.54
CA ILE A 118 7.01 -15.23 17.63
C ILE A 118 6.40 -15.35 16.22
N ILE A 119 5.36 -16.15 16.12
CA ILE A 119 4.58 -16.30 14.89
C ILE A 119 3.11 -16.11 15.25
N GLY A 120 2.48 -15.15 14.59
CA GLY A 120 1.08 -14.83 14.82
C GLY A 120 0.29 -14.77 13.52
N VAL A 121 -1.02 -14.95 13.61
CA VAL A 121 -1.98 -14.56 12.57
C VAL A 121 -3.11 -13.83 13.24
N SER A 122 -3.48 -12.69 12.69
CA SER A 122 -4.67 -11.94 13.10
C SER A 122 -5.45 -11.47 11.88
N LYS A 123 -6.77 -11.33 12.00
CA LYS A 123 -7.60 -10.79 10.92
C LYS A 123 -7.60 -9.27 10.97
N ASP A 124 -7.13 -8.65 9.91
CA ASP A 124 -7.34 -7.23 9.63
C ASP A 124 -8.73 -7.04 8.99
N PRO A 125 -9.51 -6.03 9.42
CA PRO A 125 -10.87 -5.83 8.92
C PRO A 125 -10.92 -5.49 7.42
N THR A 126 -9.84 -4.94 6.85
CA THR A 126 -9.74 -4.56 5.44
C THR A 126 -9.11 -5.66 4.58
N PHE A 127 -7.98 -6.20 5.05
CA PHE A 127 -7.14 -7.12 4.27
C PHE A 127 -7.34 -8.60 4.62
N GLY A 128 -8.15 -8.89 5.64
CA GLY A 128 -8.32 -10.28 6.09
C GLY A 128 -7.13 -10.80 6.91
N PRO A 129 -6.85 -12.12 6.91
CA PRO A 129 -5.85 -12.69 7.77
C PRO A 129 -4.43 -12.28 7.35
N ALA A 130 -3.64 -11.81 8.33
CA ALA A 130 -2.25 -11.39 8.18
C ALA A 130 -1.33 -12.22 9.07
N LEU A 131 -0.31 -12.83 8.47
CA LEU A 131 0.76 -13.56 9.14
C LEU A 131 1.78 -12.56 9.67
N MET A 132 2.18 -12.72 10.92
CA MET A 132 3.24 -11.98 11.60
C MET A 132 4.41 -12.92 11.93
N PHE A 133 5.62 -12.43 11.77
CA PHE A 133 6.85 -13.09 12.19
C PHE A 133 7.80 -12.08 12.83
N GLY A 134 8.47 -12.47 13.92
CA GLY A 134 9.51 -11.68 14.58
C GLY A 134 10.34 -12.52 15.53
N LEU A 135 11.45 -11.95 16.01
CA LEU A 135 12.22 -12.56 17.11
C LEU A 135 11.56 -12.22 18.45
N GLY A 136 11.49 -13.22 19.35
CA GLY A 136 10.89 -13.10 20.67
C GLY A 136 11.68 -12.24 21.65
N GLY A 137 11.15 -12.13 22.89
CA GLY A 137 11.78 -11.38 23.98
C GLY A 137 11.94 -9.89 23.65
N VAL A 138 13.09 -9.32 24.01
CA VAL A 138 13.40 -7.89 23.87
C VAL A 138 13.19 -7.35 22.43
N PHE A 139 13.38 -8.19 21.42
CA PHE A 139 13.22 -7.78 20.01
C PHE A 139 11.76 -7.41 19.68
N VAL A 140 10.80 -8.17 20.15
CA VAL A 140 9.37 -7.85 19.95
C VAL A 140 8.87 -6.82 20.95
N GLU A 141 9.17 -6.99 22.24
CA GLU A 141 8.62 -6.16 23.30
C GLU A 141 9.10 -4.70 23.22
N VAL A 142 10.38 -4.50 22.98
CA VAL A 142 11.01 -3.17 22.98
C VAL A 142 11.21 -2.63 21.58
N LEU A 143 11.77 -3.42 20.67
CA LEU A 143 12.14 -2.96 19.32
C LEU A 143 11.01 -3.09 18.31
N LYS A 144 9.96 -3.83 18.63
CA LYS A 144 8.83 -4.13 17.72
C LYS A 144 9.30 -4.65 16.36
N ASP A 145 10.35 -5.49 16.39
CA ASP A 145 10.98 -6.04 15.18
C ASP A 145 10.16 -7.20 14.63
N VAL A 146 9.14 -6.85 13.88
CA VAL A 146 8.18 -7.78 13.29
C VAL A 146 7.94 -7.44 11.83
N SER A 147 7.65 -8.46 11.02
CA SER A 147 7.21 -8.35 9.64
C SER A 147 5.83 -8.98 9.46
N PHE A 148 5.08 -8.49 8.48
CA PHE A 148 3.72 -8.96 8.18
C PHE A 148 3.57 -9.37 6.73
N ARG A 149 2.67 -10.34 6.46
CA ARG A 149 2.21 -10.70 5.10
C ARG A 149 0.72 -11.04 5.13
N ILE A 150 0.00 -10.57 4.12
CA ILE A 150 -1.41 -10.92 3.94
C ILE A 150 -1.51 -12.35 3.37
N LEU A 151 -2.42 -13.15 3.92
CA LEU A 151 -2.63 -14.52 3.46
C LEU A 151 -3.50 -14.56 2.18
N PRO A 152 -3.25 -15.53 1.28
CA PRO A 152 -2.20 -16.55 1.32
C PRO A 152 -0.82 -16.00 0.93
N VAL A 153 0.24 -16.58 1.49
CA VAL A 153 1.63 -16.19 1.19
C VAL A 153 2.28 -17.16 0.19
N THR A 154 3.18 -16.62 -0.64
CA THR A 154 4.08 -17.39 -1.51
C THR A 154 5.40 -17.69 -0.79
N GLU A 155 6.24 -18.55 -1.37
CA GLU A 155 7.59 -18.81 -0.84
C GLU A 155 8.45 -17.53 -0.84
N THR A 156 8.35 -16.74 -1.89
CA THR A 156 9.04 -15.43 -2.00
C THR A 156 8.56 -14.45 -0.91
N ASP A 157 7.27 -14.44 -0.58
CA ASP A 157 6.74 -13.62 0.51
C ASP A 157 7.34 -14.02 1.86
N ILE A 158 7.48 -15.32 2.13
CA ILE A 158 8.09 -15.83 3.37
C ILE A 158 9.56 -15.47 3.44
N GLU A 159 10.32 -15.65 2.35
CA GLU A 159 11.73 -15.27 2.30
C GLU A 159 11.95 -13.79 2.56
N ALA A 160 11.18 -12.94 1.89
CA ALA A 160 11.24 -11.51 2.11
C ALA A 160 10.84 -11.14 3.55
N MET A 161 9.78 -11.77 4.10
CA MET A 161 9.32 -11.57 5.47
C MET A 161 10.41 -11.86 6.50
N ILE A 162 11.13 -12.97 6.34
CA ILE A 162 12.23 -13.36 7.24
C ILE A 162 13.41 -12.38 7.10
N GLY A 163 13.73 -11.96 5.86
CA GLY A 163 14.84 -11.06 5.57
C GLY A 163 14.64 -9.61 6.01
N GLU A 164 13.39 -9.18 6.22
CA GLU A 164 13.03 -7.79 6.55
C GLU A 164 13.20 -7.43 8.02
N ILE A 165 13.22 -8.40 8.93
CA ILE A 165 13.43 -8.12 10.35
C ILE A 165 14.87 -7.67 10.60
N ARG A 166 15.05 -6.71 11.50
CA ARG A 166 16.38 -6.20 11.87
C ARG A 166 17.27 -7.28 12.47
N GLY A 167 16.65 -8.22 13.18
CA GLY A 167 17.29 -9.38 13.76
C GLY A 167 17.71 -10.46 12.78
N TYR A 168 17.53 -10.29 11.44
CA TYR A 168 17.87 -11.30 10.44
C TYR A 168 19.31 -11.83 10.54
N THR A 169 20.25 -10.97 10.91
CA THR A 169 21.66 -11.37 11.09
C THR A 169 21.83 -12.51 12.11
N LEU A 170 20.97 -12.59 13.13
CA LEU A 170 20.96 -13.69 14.11
C LEU A 170 20.49 -15.00 13.47
N LEU A 171 19.51 -14.91 12.57
CA LEU A 171 18.99 -16.07 11.82
C LEU A 171 20.01 -16.56 10.78
N ALA A 172 20.76 -15.65 10.19
CA ALA A 172 21.74 -15.93 9.13
C ALA A 172 23.08 -16.49 9.64
N GLY A 173 23.27 -16.64 10.95
CA GLY A 173 24.47 -17.30 11.49
C GLY A 173 25.47 -16.36 12.17
N TYR A 174 25.02 -15.47 13.02
CA TYR A 174 25.89 -14.60 13.81
C TYR A 174 26.62 -15.37 14.92
N ARG A 175 27.96 -15.23 15.01
CA ARG A 175 28.85 -15.85 16.01
C ARG A 175 28.76 -17.39 16.13
N GLY A 176 28.48 -18.07 15.01
CA GLY A 176 28.47 -19.54 14.98
C GLY A 176 27.14 -20.18 15.42
N THR A 177 26.10 -19.40 15.70
CA THR A 177 24.72 -19.89 15.80
C THR A 177 24.14 -20.00 14.41
N SER A 178 23.78 -21.17 13.95
CA SER A 178 23.05 -21.40 12.70
C SER A 178 21.62 -21.76 13.06
N ILE A 179 20.66 -21.29 12.28
CA ILE A 179 19.25 -21.62 12.43
C ILE A 179 18.81 -22.39 11.19
N ASP A 180 17.96 -23.41 11.38
CA ASP A 180 17.32 -24.14 10.29
C ASP A 180 16.26 -23.26 9.59
N LEU A 181 16.73 -22.36 8.70
CA LEU A 181 15.85 -21.49 7.92
C LEU A 181 14.83 -22.26 7.07
N PRO A 182 15.17 -23.39 6.40
CA PRO A 182 14.20 -24.25 5.75
C PRO A 182 13.06 -24.70 6.65
N ALA A 183 13.35 -25.16 7.86
CA ALA A 183 12.34 -25.56 8.82
C ALA A 183 11.46 -24.38 9.28
N LEU A 184 12.03 -23.19 9.46
CA LEU A 184 11.28 -21.96 9.77
C LEU A 184 10.34 -21.58 8.61
N LYS A 185 10.83 -21.58 7.37
CA LYS A 185 10.00 -21.32 6.17
C LYS A 185 8.83 -22.30 6.08
N GLN A 186 9.10 -23.57 6.32
CA GLN A 186 8.06 -24.62 6.30
C GLN A 186 7.02 -24.40 7.40
N LEU A 187 7.42 -23.99 8.60
CA LEU A 187 6.50 -23.68 9.69
C LEU A 187 5.56 -22.52 9.31
N LEU A 188 6.11 -21.39 8.82
CA LEU A 188 5.31 -20.25 8.36
C LEU A 188 4.33 -20.64 7.25
N HIS A 189 4.77 -21.45 6.30
CA HIS A 189 3.91 -21.93 5.21
C HIS A 189 2.78 -22.83 5.72
N ARG A 190 3.04 -23.72 6.68
CA ARG A 190 2.01 -24.58 7.30
C ARG A 190 0.97 -23.78 8.08
N ILE A 191 1.39 -22.76 8.83
CA ILE A 191 0.48 -21.86 9.55
C ILE A 191 -0.38 -21.05 8.57
N SER A 192 0.22 -20.49 7.53
CA SER A 192 -0.53 -19.85 6.44
C SER A 192 -1.59 -20.79 5.85
N GLY A 193 -1.18 -22.01 5.51
CA GLY A 193 -2.09 -23.03 4.96
C GLY A 193 -3.18 -23.49 5.94
N LEU A 194 -2.92 -23.48 7.25
CA LEU A 194 -3.92 -23.76 8.28
C LEU A 194 -5.03 -22.70 8.24
N VAL A 195 -4.66 -21.45 8.37
CA VAL A 195 -5.63 -20.33 8.47
C VAL A 195 -6.39 -20.14 7.16
N THR A 196 -5.72 -20.29 6.02
CA THR A 196 -6.39 -20.18 4.69
C THR A 196 -7.46 -21.25 4.50
N ARG A 197 -7.25 -22.48 5.01
CA ARG A 197 -8.23 -23.57 4.92
C ARG A 197 -9.32 -23.55 5.98
N HIS A 198 -9.10 -22.78 7.05
CA HIS A 198 -9.98 -22.72 8.22
C HIS A 198 -10.36 -21.26 8.52
N PRO A 199 -11.30 -20.68 7.75
CA PRO A 199 -11.71 -19.28 7.90
C PRO A 199 -12.37 -18.99 9.27
N GLU A 200 -12.77 -20.01 10.00
CA GLU A 200 -13.25 -19.93 11.38
C GLU A 200 -12.16 -19.58 12.39
N ILE A 201 -10.88 -19.61 12.02
CA ILE A 201 -9.77 -19.12 12.86
C ILE A 201 -9.74 -17.60 12.78
N LYS A 202 -9.88 -16.95 13.92
CA LYS A 202 -9.75 -15.51 14.09
C LYS A 202 -8.31 -15.08 14.30
N GLU A 203 -7.59 -15.83 15.15
CA GLU A 203 -6.24 -15.49 15.57
C GLU A 203 -5.44 -16.75 15.90
N VAL A 204 -4.16 -16.74 15.60
CA VAL A 204 -3.17 -17.74 16.02
C VAL A 204 -2.03 -16.99 16.70
N ASP A 205 -1.61 -17.46 17.87
CA ASP A 205 -0.43 -16.95 18.60
C ASP A 205 0.45 -18.12 19.01
N LEU A 206 1.65 -18.18 18.42
CA LEU A 206 2.71 -19.14 18.72
C LEU A 206 3.87 -18.37 19.37
N ASN A 207 3.94 -18.36 20.68
CA ASN A 207 4.87 -17.54 21.46
C ASN A 207 5.21 -18.18 22.82
N PRO A 208 6.47 -18.66 23.00
CA PRO A 208 7.56 -18.68 22.04
C PRO A 208 7.57 -19.88 21.10
N VAL A 209 8.23 -19.69 19.95
CA VAL A 209 8.74 -20.77 19.10
C VAL A 209 10.25 -20.79 19.25
N PHE A 210 10.82 -21.93 19.64
CA PHE A 210 12.28 -22.08 19.72
C PHE A 210 12.84 -22.55 18.38
N LEU A 211 13.81 -21.79 17.86
CA LEU A 211 14.54 -22.09 16.65
C LEU A 211 15.90 -22.70 17.01
N TYR A 212 16.28 -23.75 16.31
CA TYR A 212 17.52 -24.49 16.53
C TYR A 212 18.35 -24.58 15.22
N ASP A 213 19.53 -25.13 15.30
CA ASP A 213 20.37 -25.50 14.17
C ASP A 213 19.76 -26.66 13.34
N GLU A 214 18.93 -27.49 13.96
CA GLU A 214 18.12 -28.51 13.31
C GLU A 214 16.66 -28.39 13.80
N GLY A 215 15.76 -27.90 12.94
CA GLY A 215 14.33 -27.80 13.19
C GLY A 215 13.92 -26.63 14.10
N ASN A 216 12.68 -26.70 14.56
CA ASN A 216 12.06 -25.74 15.48
C ASN A 216 11.04 -26.44 16.38
N THR A 217 10.64 -25.82 17.47
CA THR A 217 9.62 -26.37 18.38
C THR A 217 8.69 -25.26 18.89
N VAL A 218 7.38 -25.44 18.72
CA VAL A 218 6.37 -24.54 19.30
C VAL A 218 6.20 -24.90 20.78
N VAL A 219 6.50 -23.95 21.67
CA VAL A 219 6.46 -24.12 23.11
C VAL A 219 5.10 -23.74 23.70
N ASP A 220 4.53 -22.65 23.23
CA ASP A 220 3.17 -22.23 23.59
C ASP A 220 2.35 -21.93 22.33
N ALA A 221 1.05 -22.25 22.36
CA ALA A 221 0.15 -22.09 21.24
C ALA A 221 -1.24 -21.69 21.69
N ARG A 222 -1.81 -20.67 21.04
CA ARG A 222 -3.18 -20.22 21.24
C ARG A 222 -3.85 -20.08 19.89
N ILE A 223 -5.09 -20.53 19.79
CA ILE A 223 -5.94 -20.37 18.59
C ILE A 223 -7.29 -19.86 19.06
N PHE A 224 -7.68 -18.70 18.52
CA PHE A 224 -9.00 -18.11 18.76
C PHE A 224 -9.90 -18.35 17.56
N LEU A 225 -11.18 -18.55 17.82
CA LEU A 225 -12.21 -18.85 16.82
C LEU A 225 -13.14 -17.66 16.68
N GLU A 226 -13.68 -17.48 15.48
CA GLU A 226 -14.78 -16.54 15.25
C GLU A 226 -16.04 -16.95 16.03
N GLU A 227 -16.78 -15.98 16.49
CA GLU A 227 -18.11 -16.21 17.07
C GLU A 227 -19.04 -16.83 16.03
N ALA A 228 -19.90 -17.75 16.45
CA ALA A 228 -20.75 -18.54 15.52
C ALA A 228 -21.78 -17.70 14.73
N ASP A 229 -22.01 -16.44 15.16
CA ASP A 229 -23.03 -15.52 14.62
C ASP A 229 -22.46 -14.15 14.19
N SER A 230 -21.17 -14.05 13.87
CA SER A 230 -20.68 -12.86 13.17
C SER A 230 -21.28 -12.83 11.75
N GLY A 231 -22.53 -12.42 11.67
CA GLY A 231 -23.17 -12.11 10.41
C GLY A 231 -22.31 -11.06 9.71
N GLU A 232 -21.50 -11.46 8.73
CA GLU A 232 -20.92 -10.52 7.81
C GLU A 232 -22.07 -9.66 7.28
N THR A 233 -22.07 -8.38 7.63
CA THR A 233 -22.92 -7.40 6.98
C THR A 233 -22.41 -7.33 5.54
N ARG A 234 -22.90 -8.23 4.69
CA ARG A 234 -22.62 -8.19 3.27
C ARG A 234 -23.10 -6.84 2.78
N LEU A 235 -22.17 -5.96 2.40
CA LEU A 235 -22.52 -4.76 1.67
C LEU A 235 -23.42 -5.17 0.50
N PRO A 236 -24.51 -4.41 0.22
CA PRO A 236 -25.36 -4.69 -0.95
C PRO A 236 -24.48 -4.83 -2.19
N ALA A 237 -24.81 -5.79 -3.04
CA ALA A 237 -24.07 -6.02 -4.28
C ALA A 237 -24.00 -4.71 -5.07
N LYS A 238 -22.80 -4.32 -5.52
CA LYS A 238 -22.61 -3.21 -6.45
C LYS A 238 -23.48 -3.44 -7.69
N GLY A 239 -23.98 -2.36 -8.29
CA GLY A 239 -24.71 -2.43 -9.56
C GLY A 239 -23.90 -3.20 -10.62
N LYS A 240 -24.59 -3.90 -11.52
CA LYS A 240 -23.96 -4.77 -12.53
C LYS A 240 -23.24 -4.04 -13.68
N ALA A 241 -23.38 -2.72 -13.80
CA ALA A 241 -22.70 -1.98 -14.87
C ALA A 241 -21.18 -2.13 -14.70
N ALA A 242 -20.62 -3.13 -15.38
CA ALA A 242 -19.19 -3.45 -15.29
C ALA A 242 -18.31 -2.44 -16.03
N ASP A 243 -18.90 -1.66 -16.95
CA ASP A 243 -18.19 -0.70 -17.78
C ASP A 243 -18.12 0.65 -17.08
N LEU A 244 -16.92 1.10 -16.71
CA LEU A 244 -16.66 2.44 -16.18
C LEU A 244 -16.26 3.45 -17.26
N HIS A 245 -16.15 3.03 -18.51
CA HIS A 245 -15.66 3.86 -19.61
C HIS A 245 -16.40 5.21 -19.75
N PRO A 246 -17.74 5.27 -19.63
CA PRO A 246 -18.46 6.54 -19.74
C PRO A 246 -18.18 7.56 -18.62
N PHE A 247 -17.57 7.16 -17.50
CA PHE A 247 -17.07 8.13 -16.53
C PHE A 247 -15.86 8.92 -17.03
N PHE A 248 -15.07 8.30 -17.92
CA PHE A 248 -13.79 8.85 -18.37
C PHE A 248 -13.83 9.34 -19.83
N TYR A 249 -14.68 8.74 -20.66
CA TYR A 249 -14.80 9.04 -22.10
C TYR A 249 -16.27 9.18 -22.54
N PRO A 250 -17.08 10.06 -21.90
CA PRO A 250 -18.47 10.23 -22.30
C PRO A 250 -18.57 11.04 -23.59
N ASP A 251 -19.45 10.64 -24.50
CA ASP A 251 -19.81 11.43 -25.67
C ASP A 251 -20.87 12.52 -25.34
N SER A 252 -21.50 12.42 -24.16
CA SER A 252 -22.51 13.37 -23.72
C SER A 252 -22.57 13.47 -22.18
N LEU A 253 -22.72 14.70 -21.68
CA LEU A 253 -22.79 15.01 -20.25
C LEU A 253 -24.01 15.87 -19.91
N ALA A 254 -24.81 15.45 -18.90
CA ALA A 254 -25.78 16.29 -18.26
C ALA A 254 -25.20 16.90 -16.99
N VAL A 255 -25.22 18.23 -16.84
CA VAL A 255 -24.70 18.93 -15.65
C VAL A 255 -25.85 19.48 -14.84
N VAL A 256 -26.28 18.71 -13.82
CA VAL A 256 -27.41 19.05 -12.95
C VAL A 256 -26.95 20.01 -11.85
N GLY A 257 -27.47 21.25 -11.91
CA GLY A 257 -27.02 22.35 -11.05
C GLY A 257 -26.02 23.28 -11.74
N ALA A 258 -25.86 23.20 -13.06
CA ALA A 258 -25.09 24.15 -13.85
C ALA A 258 -25.55 25.60 -13.57
N SER A 259 -24.66 26.57 -13.58
CA SER A 259 -24.96 27.95 -13.13
C SER A 259 -24.35 29.03 -14.02
N ASN A 260 -25.04 30.17 -14.11
CA ASN A 260 -24.51 31.40 -14.70
C ASN A 260 -23.76 32.29 -13.69
N THR A 261 -23.78 31.95 -12.39
CA THR A 261 -23.17 32.79 -11.35
C THR A 261 -21.73 32.41 -11.15
N PRO A 262 -20.75 33.27 -11.50
CA PRO A 262 -19.33 33.02 -11.27
C PRO A 262 -19.03 32.69 -9.80
N GLY A 263 -18.11 31.76 -9.57
CA GLY A 263 -17.69 31.30 -8.23
C GLY A 263 -18.61 30.26 -7.59
N LYS A 264 -19.78 29.93 -8.19
CA LYS A 264 -20.53 28.74 -7.79
C LYS A 264 -19.91 27.49 -8.39
N LEU A 265 -19.99 26.35 -7.69
CA LEU A 265 -19.43 25.09 -8.16
C LEU A 265 -19.98 24.70 -9.54
N GLY A 266 -21.30 24.82 -9.74
CA GLY A 266 -21.91 24.55 -11.05
C GLY A 266 -21.49 25.50 -12.17
N TRP A 267 -20.99 26.71 -11.84
CA TRP A 267 -20.37 27.60 -12.80
C TRP A 267 -18.98 27.10 -13.17
N ASN A 268 -18.16 26.78 -12.16
CA ASN A 268 -16.77 26.35 -12.37
C ASN A 268 -16.69 25.08 -13.22
N VAL A 269 -17.48 24.05 -12.86
CA VAL A 269 -17.49 22.78 -13.60
C VAL A 269 -17.93 22.97 -15.04
N PHE A 270 -19.01 23.71 -15.26
CA PHE A 270 -19.52 23.92 -16.61
C PHE A 270 -18.58 24.79 -17.45
N ASN A 271 -17.98 25.83 -16.84
CA ASN A 271 -16.98 26.69 -17.49
C ASN A 271 -15.72 25.90 -17.89
N ASN A 272 -15.19 25.05 -17.01
CA ASN A 272 -14.03 24.22 -17.33
C ASN A 272 -14.30 23.31 -18.53
N LEU A 273 -15.49 22.67 -18.60
CA LEU A 273 -15.87 21.82 -19.73
C LEU A 273 -15.92 22.61 -21.05
N LEU A 274 -16.42 23.87 -21.02
CA LEU A 274 -16.47 24.74 -22.19
C LEU A 274 -15.08 25.25 -22.60
N GLU A 275 -14.30 25.79 -21.65
CA GLU A 275 -13.00 26.40 -21.93
C GLU A 275 -11.98 25.38 -22.45
N HIS A 276 -12.00 24.15 -21.92
CA HIS A 276 -11.12 23.09 -22.40
C HIS A 276 -11.63 22.41 -23.67
N GLY A 277 -12.80 22.79 -24.15
CA GLY A 277 -13.36 22.34 -25.44
C GLY A 277 -13.73 20.86 -25.39
N PHE A 278 -14.48 20.43 -24.37
CA PHE A 278 -15.08 19.11 -24.34
C PHE A 278 -15.75 18.77 -25.66
N ALA A 279 -15.36 17.67 -26.28
CA ALA A 279 -15.78 17.36 -27.67
C ALA A 279 -17.21 16.79 -27.76
N GLY A 280 -17.73 16.29 -26.62
CA GLY A 280 -19.07 15.71 -26.52
C GLY A 280 -20.18 16.76 -26.40
N LYS A 281 -21.43 16.29 -26.29
CA LYS A 281 -22.60 17.15 -26.09
C LYS A 281 -22.75 17.53 -24.62
N LEU A 282 -22.95 18.82 -24.34
CA LEU A 282 -23.21 19.34 -22.98
C LEU A 282 -24.67 19.74 -22.81
N TYR A 283 -25.31 19.21 -21.79
CA TYR A 283 -26.70 19.52 -21.43
C TYR A 283 -26.73 20.17 -20.04
N PRO A 284 -26.70 21.51 -19.92
CA PRO A 284 -26.85 22.16 -18.63
C PRO A 284 -28.32 22.02 -18.15
N VAL A 285 -28.48 21.51 -16.92
CA VAL A 285 -29.80 21.37 -16.29
C VAL A 285 -29.91 22.40 -15.19
N ASN A 286 -30.84 23.35 -15.36
CA ASN A 286 -31.09 24.45 -14.42
C ASN A 286 -32.56 24.83 -14.41
N ILE A 287 -33.23 24.75 -13.26
CA ILE A 287 -34.67 25.00 -13.10
C ILE A 287 -35.13 26.46 -13.35
N LYS A 288 -34.19 27.40 -13.51
CA LYS A 288 -34.49 28.83 -13.60
C LYS A 288 -33.95 29.51 -14.86
N ALA A 289 -32.96 28.91 -15.50
CA ALA A 289 -32.24 29.53 -16.61
C ALA A 289 -32.61 28.88 -17.96
N GLU A 290 -32.91 29.65 -18.95
CA GLU A 290 -33.10 29.18 -20.34
C GLU A 290 -31.76 28.88 -21.03
N THR A 291 -30.69 29.53 -20.57
CA THR A 291 -29.32 29.29 -21.04
C THR A 291 -28.35 29.32 -19.89
N VAL A 292 -27.32 28.51 -19.92
CA VAL A 292 -26.18 28.53 -19.00
C VAL A 292 -24.91 28.76 -19.80
N GLN A 293 -24.22 29.86 -19.51
CA GLN A 293 -22.97 30.26 -20.19
C GLN A 293 -23.08 30.18 -21.72
N GLY A 294 -24.22 30.61 -22.25
CA GLY A 294 -24.52 30.64 -23.68
C GLY A 294 -25.04 29.32 -24.29
N VAL A 295 -25.06 28.23 -23.52
CA VAL A 295 -25.61 26.93 -23.97
C VAL A 295 -27.08 26.82 -23.56
N PRO A 296 -28.02 26.40 -24.43
CA PRO A 296 -29.41 26.18 -24.09
C PRO A 296 -29.52 25.18 -22.93
N ALA A 297 -30.30 25.58 -21.92
CA ALA A 297 -30.50 24.76 -20.70
C ALA A 297 -31.91 24.16 -20.70
N VAL A 298 -32.07 23.03 -20.00
CA VAL A 298 -33.34 22.38 -19.72
C VAL A 298 -33.64 22.50 -18.24
N ALA A 299 -34.94 22.51 -17.86
CA ALA A 299 -35.31 22.54 -16.44
C ALA A 299 -35.18 21.17 -15.78
N ASP A 300 -35.32 20.08 -16.54
CA ASP A 300 -35.30 18.70 -16.08
C ASP A 300 -34.54 17.81 -17.07
N VAL A 301 -33.85 16.79 -16.58
CA VAL A 301 -33.09 15.83 -17.42
C VAL A 301 -33.99 15.09 -18.42
N HIS A 302 -35.28 14.91 -18.11
CA HIS A 302 -36.24 14.28 -19.01
C HIS A 302 -36.57 15.10 -20.25
N GLU A 303 -36.31 16.42 -20.26
CA GLU A 303 -36.47 17.29 -21.44
C GLU A 303 -35.36 17.07 -22.48
N ILE A 304 -34.24 16.45 -22.10
CA ILE A 304 -33.19 16.05 -23.02
C ILE A 304 -33.73 14.90 -23.88
N ARG A 305 -33.83 15.10 -25.19
CA ARG A 305 -34.42 14.09 -26.11
C ARG A 305 -33.46 12.93 -26.37
N GLU A 306 -32.19 13.20 -26.44
CA GLU A 306 -31.14 12.23 -26.76
C GLU A 306 -30.79 11.36 -25.54
N ALA A 307 -30.11 10.24 -25.77
CA ALA A 307 -29.43 9.48 -24.73
C ALA A 307 -28.28 10.31 -24.16
N VAL A 308 -27.99 10.14 -22.89
CA VAL A 308 -26.89 10.81 -22.17
C VAL A 308 -26.04 9.75 -21.48
N ASP A 309 -24.73 9.80 -21.71
CA ASP A 309 -23.80 8.78 -21.22
C ASP A 309 -23.52 8.94 -19.73
N ALA A 310 -23.31 10.18 -19.26
CA ALA A 310 -23.05 10.44 -17.86
C ALA A 310 -23.70 11.73 -17.36
N ALA A 311 -23.93 11.81 -16.05
CA ALA A 311 -24.44 13.01 -15.40
C ALA A 311 -23.52 13.44 -14.25
N ILE A 312 -23.43 14.77 -14.05
CA ILE A 312 -22.74 15.40 -12.95
C ILE A 312 -23.79 16.07 -12.05
N ILE A 313 -23.82 15.75 -10.78
CA ILE A 313 -24.77 16.31 -9.82
C ILE A 313 -24.07 17.28 -8.87
N LEU A 314 -24.49 18.55 -8.90
CA LEU A 314 -23.93 19.67 -8.17
C LEU A 314 -24.97 20.38 -7.27
N VAL A 315 -26.10 19.72 -7.02
CA VAL A 315 -27.16 20.26 -6.16
C VAL A 315 -26.88 19.90 -4.67
N PRO A 316 -27.38 20.70 -3.70
CA PRO A 316 -27.23 20.37 -2.28
C PRO A 316 -27.72 18.96 -1.92
N ALA A 317 -27.11 18.33 -0.91
CA ALA A 317 -27.37 16.94 -0.50
C ALA A 317 -28.89 16.63 -0.34
N ALA A 318 -29.67 17.56 0.21
CA ALA A 318 -31.12 17.42 0.37
C ALA A 318 -31.89 17.20 -0.96
N HIS A 319 -31.31 17.58 -2.09
CA HIS A 319 -31.91 17.44 -3.42
C HIS A 319 -31.23 16.36 -4.28
N THR A 320 -30.09 15.80 -3.80
CA THR A 320 -29.28 14.87 -4.58
C THR A 320 -29.99 13.56 -4.85
N VAL A 321 -30.68 12.97 -3.85
CA VAL A 321 -31.44 11.71 -4.03
C VAL A 321 -32.45 11.82 -5.16
N LYS A 322 -33.21 12.92 -5.19
CA LYS A 322 -34.20 13.16 -6.25
C LYS A 322 -33.51 13.33 -7.61
N ALA A 323 -32.48 14.15 -7.70
CA ALA A 323 -31.76 14.38 -8.95
C ALA A 323 -31.14 13.07 -9.48
N PHE A 324 -30.59 12.25 -8.59
CA PHE A 324 -30.03 10.94 -8.91
C PHE A 324 -31.10 9.99 -9.48
N GLU A 325 -32.26 9.89 -8.79
CA GLU A 325 -33.38 9.06 -9.25
C GLU A 325 -33.89 9.49 -10.62
N GLU A 326 -34.02 10.80 -10.88
CA GLU A 326 -34.44 11.30 -12.19
C GLU A 326 -33.41 11.00 -13.30
N CYS A 327 -32.10 11.10 -13.00
CA CYS A 327 -31.07 10.66 -13.92
C CYS A 327 -31.18 9.16 -14.23
N CYS A 328 -31.35 8.32 -13.21
CA CYS A 328 -31.55 6.88 -13.40
C CYS A 328 -32.80 6.55 -14.24
N LYS A 329 -33.94 7.20 -13.97
CA LYS A 329 -35.19 7.03 -14.74
C LYS A 329 -35.03 7.49 -16.21
N LYS A 330 -34.22 8.51 -16.46
CA LYS A 330 -33.85 8.95 -17.81
C LYS A 330 -33.03 7.89 -18.56
N GLY A 331 -32.42 6.93 -17.84
CA GLY A 331 -31.56 5.88 -18.38
C GLY A 331 -30.08 6.23 -18.34
N ILE A 332 -29.68 7.28 -17.64
CA ILE A 332 -28.27 7.61 -17.41
C ILE A 332 -27.70 6.63 -16.40
N LYS A 333 -26.64 5.90 -16.79
CA LYS A 333 -26.07 4.80 -15.99
C LYS A 333 -24.81 5.19 -15.22
N HIS A 334 -24.20 6.32 -15.51
CA HIS A 334 -22.95 6.79 -14.93
C HIS A 334 -23.18 8.18 -14.33
N ILE A 335 -23.07 8.29 -13.01
CA ILE A 335 -23.42 9.52 -12.30
C ILE A 335 -22.27 9.92 -11.39
N ILE A 336 -21.85 11.18 -11.43
CA ILE A 336 -20.80 11.74 -10.58
C ILE A 336 -21.45 12.72 -9.62
N ILE A 337 -21.27 12.52 -8.31
CA ILE A 337 -21.89 13.33 -7.26
C ILE A 337 -20.79 14.13 -6.56
N GLU A 338 -20.68 15.42 -6.88
CA GLU A 338 -19.67 16.29 -6.28
C GLU A 338 -20.12 16.95 -4.98
N SER A 339 -21.42 16.99 -4.73
CA SER A 339 -21.98 17.60 -3.52
C SER A 339 -21.46 16.92 -2.25
N ALA A 340 -21.26 17.74 -1.20
CA ALA A 340 -20.95 17.30 0.16
C ALA A 340 -22.23 17.33 1.04
N GLY A 341 -22.15 16.76 2.25
CA GLY A 341 -23.26 16.69 3.20
C GLY A 341 -23.84 15.28 3.36
N PHE A 342 -22.99 14.27 3.26
CA PHE A 342 -23.32 12.84 3.32
C PHE A 342 -22.71 12.17 4.56
N ALA A 343 -22.14 10.97 4.45
CA ALA A 343 -21.64 10.19 5.59
C ALA A 343 -20.63 10.94 6.47
N GLU A 344 -19.88 11.90 5.93
CA GLU A 344 -18.97 12.77 6.67
C GLU A 344 -19.71 13.69 7.68
N THR A 345 -21.01 13.90 7.52
CA THR A 345 -21.84 14.69 8.46
C THR A 345 -22.52 13.86 9.55
N GLY A 346 -22.36 12.53 9.52
CA GLY A 346 -22.89 11.62 10.52
C GLY A 346 -24.02 10.70 10.02
N GLU A 347 -24.91 10.29 10.93
CA GLU A 347 -25.90 9.22 10.68
C GLU A 347 -26.88 9.58 9.56
N SER A 348 -27.46 10.78 9.61
CA SER A 348 -28.40 11.24 8.56
C SER A 348 -27.77 11.30 7.17
N GLY A 349 -26.47 11.59 7.09
CA GLY A 349 -25.74 11.56 5.82
C GLY A 349 -25.51 10.14 5.32
N ARG A 350 -25.26 9.18 6.21
CA ARG A 350 -25.17 7.74 5.87
C ARG A 350 -26.49 7.20 5.31
N ASP A 351 -27.64 7.60 5.87
CA ASP A 351 -28.95 7.20 5.36
C ASP A 351 -29.16 7.67 3.90
N ILE A 352 -28.68 8.86 3.58
CA ILE A 352 -28.73 9.38 2.20
C ILE A 352 -27.88 8.53 1.26
N GLU A 353 -26.67 8.19 1.66
CA GLU A 353 -25.78 7.33 0.86
C GLU A 353 -26.36 5.93 0.65
N GLU A 354 -26.97 5.35 1.69
CA GLU A 354 -27.64 4.05 1.56
C GLU A 354 -28.77 4.11 0.54
N ARG A 355 -29.56 5.20 0.58
CA ARG A 355 -30.62 5.41 -0.41
C ARG A 355 -30.08 5.56 -1.83
N LEU A 356 -28.94 6.21 -2.02
CA LEU A 356 -28.28 6.29 -3.33
C LEU A 356 -27.82 4.91 -3.83
N ARG A 357 -27.27 4.04 -2.94
CA ARG A 357 -26.89 2.67 -3.28
C ARG A 357 -28.11 1.82 -3.69
N GLU A 358 -29.21 1.91 -2.95
CA GLU A 358 -30.46 1.22 -3.29
C GLU A 358 -30.97 1.62 -4.68
N LEU A 359 -30.99 2.92 -4.99
CA LEU A 359 -31.40 3.44 -6.28
C LEU A 359 -30.46 2.99 -7.40
N ALA A 360 -29.14 3.04 -7.16
CA ALA A 360 -28.14 2.58 -8.13
C ALA A 360 -28.35 1.09 -8.46
N ALA A 361 -28.54 0.24 -7.44
CA ALA A 361 -28.81 -1.18 -7.63
C ALA A 361 -30.14 -1.44 -8.35
N ALA A 362 -31.21 -0.70 -8.00
CA ALA A 362 -32.53 -0.85 -8.61
C ALA A 362 -32.57 -0.47 -10.09
N HIS A 363 -31.75 0.50 -10.50
CA HIS A 363 -31.71 1.03 -11.87
C HIS A 363 -30.49 0.55 -12.68
N ASP A 364 -29.66 -0.30 -12.12
CA ASP A 364 -28.40 -0.77 -12.72
C ASP A 364 -27.50 0.42 -13.14
N CYS A 365 -27.31 1.36 -12.22
CA CYS A 365 -26.46 2.55 -12.36
C CYS A 365 -25.19 2.40 -11.50
N ARG A 366 -24.12 3.09 -11.90
CA ARG A 366 -22.92 3.28 -11.11
C ARG A 366 -22.74 4.75 -10.78
N PHE A 367 -22.09 5.06 -9.65
CA PHE A 367 -21.76 6.45 -9.34
C PHE A 367 -20.41 6.59 -8.63
N VAL A 368 -19.78 7.76 -8.86
CA VAL A 368 -18.53 8.21 -8.22
C VAL A 368 -18.89 9.27 -7.17
N GLY A 369 -18.22 9.24 -6.03
CA GLY A 369 -18.51 10.11 -4.90
C GLY A 369 -19.47 9.45 -3.88
N PRO A 370 -20.34 10.21 -3.20
CA PRO A 370 -20.42 11.70 -3.19
C PRO A 370 -19.20 12.39 -2.59
N ASN A 371 -19.26 13.71 -2.44
CA ASN A 371 -18.20 14.51 -1.85
C ASN A 371 -16.84 14.38 -2.60
N CYS A 372 -16.88 14.40 -3.93
CA CYS A 372 -15.70 14.41 -4.79
C CYS A 372 -15.54 15.75 -5.51
N SER A 373 -14.44 15.94 -6.24
CA SER A 373 -14.14 17.19 -6.98
C SER A 373 -14.03 16.96 -8.49
N GLY A 374 -14.56 15.84 -8.96
CA GLY A 374 -14.72 15.53 -10.37
C GLY A 374 -13.65 14.61 -10.95
N ILE A 375 -13.75 14.44 -12.26
CA ILE A 375 -12.89 13.62 -13.11
C ILE A 375 -12.34 14.48 -14.24
N ILE A 376 -11.06 14.36 -14.51
CA ILE A 376 -10.40 15.01 -15.65
C ILE A 376 -9.83 13.95 -16.57
N ASN A 377 -10.07 14.06 -17.87
CA ASN A 377 -9.39 13.30 -18.91
C ASN A 377 -8.85 14.28 -19.97
N THR A 378 -7.53 14.44 -20.00
CA THR A 378 -6.87 15.42 -20.89
C THR A 378 -6.90 15.01 -22.36
N HIS A 379 -6.94 13.71 -22.65
CA HIS A 379 -7.05 13.17 -24.02
C HIS A 379 -8.44 13.39 -24.59
N HIS A 380 -9.47 13.32 -23.74
CA HIS A 380 -10.87 13.55 -24.11
C HIS A 380 -11.31 15.02 -23.92
N ARG A 381 -10.42 15.88 -23.41
CA ARG A 381 -10.69 17.28 -23.04
C ARG A 381 -11.85 17.44 -22.06
N MET A 382 -12.14 16.42 -21.31
CA MET A 382 -13.12 16.46 -20.23
C MET A 382 -12.46 16.99 -18.98
N VAL A 383 -12.69 18.24 -18.66
CA VAL A 383 -12.15 18.88 -17.45
C VAL A 383 -13.31 19.18 -16.51
N GLN A 384 -13.66 18.21 -15.69
CA GLN A 384 -14.68 18.31 -14.66
C GLN A 384 -13.95 18.57 -13.34
N SER A 385 -13.99 19.81 -12.86
CA SER A 385 -13.33 20.22 -11.61
C SER A 385 -14.12 21.32 -10.91
N LEU A 386 -14.24 21.22 -9.58
CA LEU A 386 -14.80 22.27 -8.73
C LEU A 386 -13.93 23.53 -8.71
N GLY A 387 -12.61 23.40 -8.89
CA GLY A 387 -11.68 24.50 -9.04
C GLY A 387 -11.54 24.98 -10.48
N ILE A 388 -11.08 26.23 -10.66
CA ILE A 388 -10.65 26.71 -11.97
C ILE A 388 -9.30 26.06 -12.30
N VAL A 389 -9.23 25.43 -13.46
CA VAL A 389 -8.04 24.73 -13.94
C VAL A 389 -7.50 25.50 -15.16
N GLY A 390 -6.21 25.83 -15.13
CA GLY A 390 -5.54 26.42 -16.29
C GLY A 390 -5.31 25.42 -17.40
N GLU A 391 -4.54 25.82 -18.41
CA GLU A 391 -4.19 24.95 -19.52
C GLU A 391 -3.55 23.64 -19.05
N LEU A 392 -4.06 22.51 -19.53
CA LEU A 392 -3.57 21.17 -19.26
C LEU A 392 -3.01 20.54 -20.53
N ARG A 393 -1.86 19.90 -20.40
CA ARG A 393 -1.28 19.09 -21.47
C ARG A 393 -1.77 17.64 -21.36
N ARG A 394 -1.83 16.97 -22.49
CA ARG A 394 -2.05 15.51 -22.53
C ARG A 394 -0.84 14.80 -21.97
N GLY A 395 -1.07 13.84 -21.11
CA GLY A 395 0.00 13.09 -20.44
C GLY A 395 -0.30 11.61 -20.33
N ASN A 396 0.48 10.95 -19.47
CA ASN A 396 0.44 9.51 -19.25
C ASN A 396 0.34 9.11 -17.76
N ILE A 397 0.09 10.08 -16.86
CA ILE A 397 -0.07 9.82 -15.43
C ILE A 397 -1.56 9.72 -15.09
N GLY A 398 -1.97 8.59 -14.50
CA GLY A 398 -3.25 8.43 -13.85
C GLY A 398 -3.17 8.87 -12.38
N LEU A 399 -4.15 9.61 -11.88
CA LEU A 399 -4.25 9.98 -10.46
C LEU A 399 -5.62 9.58 -9.91
N ILE A 400 -5.62 8.80 -8.83
CA ILE A 400 -6.80 8.48 -8.03
C ILE A 400 -6.63 9.15 -6.68
N ALA A 401 -7.55 10.03 -6.28
CA ALA A 401 -7.44 10.74 -5.01
C ALA A 401 -8.73 10.66 -4.20
N GLN A 402 -8.62 10.27 -2.95
CA GLN A 402 -9.74 10.29 -2.02
C GLN A 402 -10.09 11.73 -1.61
N ALA A 403 -9.12 12.66 -1.65
CA ALA A 403 -9.31 14.06 -1.33
C ALA A 403 -9.45 14.93 -2.59
N GLY A 404 -10.47 15.81 -2.60
CA GLY A 404 -10.80 16.70 -3.73
C GLY A 404 -9.74 17.73 -4.07
N VAL A 405 -8.87 18.10 -3.11
CA VAL A 405 -7.82 19.11 -3.29
C VAL A 405 -6.85 18.80 -4.43
N TYR A 406 -6.66 17.51 -4.75
CA TYR A 406 -5.75 17.08 -5.82
C TYR A 406 -6.20 17.52 -7.22
N VAL A 407 -7.51 17.66 -7.44
CA VAL A 407 -8.09 18.14 -8.69
C VAL A 407 -8.49 19.61 -8.60
N ALA A 408 -9.08 20.02 -7.46
CA ALA A 408 -9.61 21.38 -7.31
C ALA A 408 -8.57 22.44 -6.93
N GLY A 409 -7.41 22.04 -6.36
CA GLY A 409 -6.42 22.98 -5.82
C GLY A 409 -4.99 22.74 -6.29
N MET A 410 -4.44 21.56 -6.05
CA MET A 410 -3.02 21.27 -6.31
C MET A 410 -2.69 21.25 -7.81
N LEU A 411 -3.63 20.85 -8.67
CA LEU A 411 -3.44 20.76 -10.11
C LEU A 411 -2.98 22.09 -10.72
N TRP A 412 -3.48 23.24 -10.21
CA TRP A 412 -3.04 24.56 -10.64
C TRP A 412 -1.53 24.76 -10.55
N GLY A 413 -0.91 24.34 -9.45
CA GLY A 413 0.54 24.44 -9.26
C GLY A 413 1.34 23.42 -10.07
N MET A 414 0.77 22.26 -10.34
CA MET A 414 1.47 21.14 -10.99
C MET A 414 1.31 21.09 -12.53
N ARG A 415 0.40 21.85 -13.12
CA ARG A 415 0.02 21.77 -14.55
C ARG A 415 1.17 21.94 -15.54
N HIS A 416 2.26 22.57 -15.13
CA HIS A 416 3.41 22.81 -16.01
C HIS A 416 4.51 21.74 -15.90
N THR A 417 4.54 21.02 -14.77
CA THR A 417 5.56 19.99 -14.49
C THR A 417 5.03 18.56 -14.46
N MET A 418 3.70 18.40 -14.45
CA MET A 418 3.03 17.09 -14.44
C MET A 418 2.12 16.95 -15.64
N ASP A 419 2.26 15.85 -16.36
CA ASP A 419 1.46 15.55 -17.54
C ASP A 419 0.49 14.40 -17.21
N PHE A 420 -0.72 14.76 -16.79
CA PHE A 420 -1.75 13.81 -16.44
C PHE A 420 -2.54 13.35 -17.65
N ALA A 421 -2.85 12.04 -17.73
CA ALA A 421 -3.84 11.49 -18.64
C ALA A 421 -5.24 11.59 -18.05
N ILE A 422 -5.42 10.95 -16.88
CA ILE A 422 -6.69 10.86 -16.17
C ILE A 422 -6.48 11.19 -14.70
N LEU A 423 -7.33 12.06 -14.15
CA LEU A 423 -7.41 12.32 -12.70
C LEU A 423 -8.84 12.01 -12.24
N ALA A 424 -9.00 11.25 -11.17
CA ALA A 424 -10.28 10.94 -10.58
C ALA A 424 -10.26 11.18 -9.07
N THR A 425 -11.16 12.02 -8.57
CA THR A 425 -11.42 12.11 -7.13
C THR A 425 -12.63 11.25 -6.77
N ILE A 426 -12.52 10.48 -5.70
CA ILE A 426 -13.47 9.42 -5.36
C ILE A 426 -14.33 9.73 -4.13
N GLY A 427 -14.01 10.78 -3.37
CA GLY A 427 -14.79 11.23 -2.22
C GLY A 427 -15.07 10.12 -1.21
N ASN A 428 -16.34 9.91 -0.84
CA ASN A 428 -16.76 8.93 0.15
C ASN A 428 -16.73 7.48 -0.37
N LYS A 429 -16.51 7.24 -1.67
CA LYS A 429 -16.41 5.89 -2.28
C LYS A 429 -17.62 5.00 -1.96
N THR A 430 -18.81 5.56 -2.12
CA THR A 430 -20.04 4.89 -1.70
C THR A 430 -20.41 3.72 -2.62
N ASP A 431 -20.17 3.86 -3.95
CA ASP A 431 -20.38 2.79 -4.93
C ASP A 431 -19.09 2.44 -5.67
N THR A 432 -18.58 3.34 -6.51
CA THR A 432 -17.31 3.14 -7.22
C THR A 432 -16.17 3.52 -6.29
N ASP A 433 -15.29 2.56 -6.01
CA ASP A 433 -14.17 2.73 -5.09
C ASP A 433 -12.80 2.85 -5.81
N GLU A 434 -11.74 2.99 -5.03
CA GLU A 434 -10.37 3.09 -5.51
C GLU A 434 -9.92 1.88 -6.32
N THR A 435 -10.43 0.69 -5.98
CA THR A 435 -10.04 -0.55 -6.66
C THR A 435 -10.69 -0.66 -8.03
N ASP A 436 -11.95 -0.25 -8.15
CA ASP A 436 -12.67 -0.23 -9.44
C ASP A 436 -11.97 0.71 -10.43
N ILE A 437 -11.59 1.91 -9.98
CA ILE A 437 -10.88 2.88 -10.84
C ILE A 437 -9.44 2.44 -11.12
N LEU A 438 -8.76 1.84 -10.14
CA LEU A 438 -7.42 1.27 -10.35
C LEU A 438 -7.44 0.20 -11.43
N GLU A 439 -8.43 -0.70 -11.41
CA GLU A 439 -8.61 -1.74 -12.43
C GLU A 439 -8.82 -1.11 -13.82
N TYR A 440 -9.66 -0.07 -13.90
CA TYR A 440 -9.90 0.66 -15.14
C TYR A 440 -8.63 1.34 -15.68
N LEU A 441 -7.92 2.14 -14.84
CA LEU A 441 -6.69 2.82 -15.25
C LEU A 441 -5.56 1.83 -15.58
N GLY A 442 -5.57 0.65 -14.98
CA GLY A 442 -4.65 -0.44 -15.29
C GLY A 442 -4.74 -0.91 -16.74
N GLU A 443 -5.90 -0.80 -17.37
CA GLU A 443 -6.16 -1.21 -18.76
C GLU A 443 -6.23 -0.03 -19.75
N ASP A 444 -6.27 1.24 -19.28
CA ASP A 444 -6.32 2.41 -20.15
C ASP A 444 -4.97 2.64 -20.85
N ASP A 445 -4.98 2.74 -22.18
CA ASP A 445 -3.78 2.84 -23.01
C ASP A 445 -3.03 4.19 -22.86
N HIS A 446 -3.69 5.23 -22.36
CA HIS A 446 -3.07 6.54 -22.13
C HIS A 446 -2.40 6.66 -20.77
N VAL A 447 -2.62 5.69 -19.86
CA VAL A 447 -2.04 5.70 -18.53
C VAL A 447 -0.85 4.75 -18.46
N GLU A 448 0.32 5.26 -18.14
CA GLU A 448 1.56 4.48 -17.96
C GLU A 448 1.99 4.38 -16.51
N VAL A 449 1.66 5.39 -15.68
CA VAL A 449 1.98 5.48 -14.26
C VAL A 449 0.72 5.80 -13.48
N ILE A 450 0.46 5.11 -12.36
CA ILE A 450 -0.72 5.36 -11.53
C ILE A 450 -0.29 5.89 -10.17
N CYS A 451 -0.75 7.09 -9.83
CA CYS A 451 -0.60 7.69 -8.51
C CYS A 451 -1.91 7.56 -7.73
N MET A 452 -1.81 7.29 -6.42
CA MET A 452 -2.99 7.23 -5.56
C MET A 452 -2.75 7.97 -4.24
N TYR A 453 -3.71 8.81 -3.85
CA TYR A 453 -3.81 9.33 -2.48
C TYR A 453 -4.97 8.61 -1.79
N LEU A 454 -4.68 7.85 -0.76
CA LEU A 454 -5.67 7.03 -0.05
C LEU A 454 -5.64 7.28 1.46
N GLU A 455 -6.82 7.37 2.04
CA GLU A 455 -7.05 7.40 3.49
C GLU A 455 -7.40 6.01 4.02
N ASP A 456 -8.13 5.22 3.24
CA ASP A 456 -8.46 3.81 3.49
C ASP A 456 -8.61 3.03 2.17
N VAL A 457 -8.77 1.71 2.27
CA VAL A 457 -9.14 0.80 1.18
C VAL A 457 -10.42 0.08 1.60
N LYS A 458 -11.40 -0.05 0.68
CA LYS A 458 -12.70 -0.67 0.97
C LYS A 458 -12.61 -2.20 1.05
N ASP A 459 -12.00 -2.81 0.05
CA ASP A 459 -11.80 -4.25 -0.06
C ASP A 459 -10.33 -4.55 -0.33
N GLY A 460 -9.58 -4.85 0.74
CA GLY A 460 -8.14 -5.06 0.66
C GLY A 460 -7.74 -6.30 -0.13
N GLN A 461 -8.56 -7.36 -0.13
CA GLN A 461 -8.26 -8.57 -0.90
C GLN A 461 -8.41 -8.32 -2.40
N LYS A 462 -9.51 -7.69 -2.82
CA LYS A 462 -9.70 -7.28 -4.22
C LYS A 462 -8.63 -6.30 -4.66
N PHE A 463 -8.27 -5.35 -3.80
CA PHE A 463 -7.22 -4.37 -4.08
C PHE A 463 -5.86 -5.04 -4.34
N ILE A 464 -5.46 -6.00 -3.51
CA ILE A 464 -4.23 -6.79 -3.70
C ILE A 464 -4.27 -7.56 -5.02
N GLU A 465 -5.39 -8.20 -5.33
CA GLU A 465 -5.56 -8.97 -6.57
C GLU A 465 -5.38 -8.08 -7.80
N VAL A 466 -6.05 -6.93 -7.84
CA VAL A 466 -5.98 -5.96 -8.93
C VAL A 466 -4.58 -5.37 -9.04
N ALA A 467 -3.99 -4.93 -7.93
CA ALA A 467 -2.65 -4.35 -7.91
C ALA A 467 -1.58 -5.33 -8.43
N ARG A 468 -1.65 -6.61 -8.05
CA ARG A 468 -0.73 -7.66 -8.55
C ARG A 468 -0.78 -7.85 -10.07
N LYS A 469 -1.94 -7.61 -10.69
CA LYS A 469 -2.09 -7.70 -12.16
C LYS A 469 -1.51 -6.47 -12.87
N ILE A 470 -1.56 -5.31 -12.23
CA ILE A 470 -1.17 -4.02 -12.83
C ILE A 470 0.31 -3.71 -12.62
N THR A 471 0.86 -3.89 -11.41
CA THR A 471 2.24 -3.48 -11.07
C THR A 471 3.33 -4.03 -11.99
N PRO A 472 3.21 -5.24 -12.62
CA PRO A 472 4.20 -5.68 -13.59
C PRO A 472 4.23 -4.88 -14.91
N ARG A 473 3.17 -4.15 -15.22
CA ARG A 473 3.01 -3.38 -16.47
C ARG A 473 3.08 -1.87 -16.24
N LYS A 474 2.49 -1.40 -15.15
CA LYS A 474 2.40 0.02 -14.80
C LYS A 474 2.78 0.20 -13.34
N PRO A 475 3.76 1.04 -13.00
CA PRO A 475 4.06 1.35 -11.61
C PRO A 475 2.86 2.01 -10.91
N ILE A 476 2.56 1.54 -9.70
CA ILE A 476 1.55 2.12 -8.82
C ILE A 476 2.27 2.78 -7.65
N ILE A 477 2.05 4.09 -7.47
CA ILE A 477 2.67 4.92 -6.43
C ILE A 477 1.58 5.37 -5.47
N ILE A 478 1.68 5.02 -4.18
CA ILE A 478 0.62 5.34 -3.22
C ILE A 478 1.14 6.18 -2.06
N LEU A 479 0.50 7.33 -1.85
CA LEU A 479 0.57 8.09 -0.61
C LEU A 479 -0.61 7.69 0.28
N LYS A 480 -0.32 6.87 1.31
CA LYS A 480 -1.30 6.43 2.31
C LYS A 480 -1.28 7.35 3.53
N SER A 481 -2.38 8.04 3.77
CA SER A 481 -2.59 8.89 4.96
C SER A 481 -3.16 8.10 6.15
N GLY A 482 -3.16 8.70 7.36
CA GLY A 482 -3.64 8.03 8.57
C GLY A 482 -2.66 7.00 9.13
N ARG A 483 -1.35 7.24 9.02
CA ARG A 483 -0.27 6.34 9.46
C ARG A 483 -0.08 6.29 10.97
N THR A 484 -0.32 7.41 11.64
CA THR A 484 -0.15 7.59 13.10
C THR A 484 -1.50 7.63 13.79
N GLU A 485 -1.52 7.44 15.10
CA GLU A 485 -2.77 7.55 15.89
C GLU A 485 -3.44 8.92 15.72
N ALA A 486 -2.66 10.00 15.67
CA ALA A 486 -3.19 11.33 15.38
C ALA A 486 -3.78 11.43 13.97
N GLY A 487 -3.08 10.88 12.97
CA GLY A 487 -3.54 10.81 11.59
C GLY A 487 -4.80 9.96 11.43
N LYS A 488 -4.88 8.79 12.08
CA LYS A 488 -6.08 7.93 12.09
C LYS A 488 -7.30 8.68 12.63
N LYS A 489 -7.13 9.40 13.74
CA LYS A 489 -8.20 10.22 14.33
C LYS A 489 -8.65 11.35 13.39
N ALA A 490 -7.73 11.98 12.68
CA ALA A 490 -8.05 13.00 11.68
C ALA A 490 -8.84 12.42 10.50
N VAL A 491 -8.41 11.28 9.94
CA VAL A 491 -9.11 10.56 8.86
C VAL A 491 -10.54 10.18 9.28
N SER A 492 -10.71 9.59 10.46
CA SER A 492 -12.05 9.21 10.94
C SER A 492 -13.00 10.40 11.12
N SER A 493 -12.47 11.59 11.39
CA SER A 493 -13.25 12.82 11.50
C SER A 493 -13.57 13.44 10.13
N HIS A 494 -12.76 13.16 9.10
CA HIS A 494 -12.87 13.77 7.78
C HIS A 494 -13.76 12.97 6.83
N THR A 495 -13.63 11.64 6.81
CA THR A 495 -14.28 10.77 5.81
C THR A 495 -15.16 9.69 6.42
N ALA A 496 -15.34 9.67 7.74
CA ALA A 496 -16.00 8.58 8.49
C ALA A 496 -15.35 7.19 8.27
N SER A 497 -14.13 7.14 7.73
CA SER A 497 -13.38 5.91 7.44
C SER A 497 -12.63 5.41 8.69
N LEU A 498 -12.50 4.10 8.83
CA LEU A 498 -11.63 3.47 9.83
C LEU A 498 -10.24 3.29 9.23
N ALA A 499 -9.29 4.11 9.65
CA ALA A 499 -7.89 3.92 9.24
C ALA A 499 -7.34 2.63 9.83
N GLY A 500 -6.97 1.68 8.97
CA GLY A 500 -6.42 0.37 9.35
C GLY A 500 -5.00 0.44 9.94
N ASN A 501 -4.43 -0.73 10.22
CA ASN A 501 -3.06 -0.85 10.72
C ASN A 501 -2.04 -0.53 9.61
N ASP A 502 -1.19 0.47 9.81
CA ASP A 502 -0.20 0.93 8.81
C ASP A 502 0.81 -0.17 8.41
N LEU A 503 1.16 -1.07 9.32
CA LEU A 503 2.05 -2.20 9.03
C LEU A 503 1.41 -3.21 8.06
N ILE A 504 0.09 -3.36 8.12
CA ILE A 504 -0.66 -4.24 7.20
C ILE A 504 -0.71 -3.61 5.81
N TYR A 505 -0.94 -2.29 5.71
CA TYR A 505 -0.83 -1.57 4.45
C TYR A 505 0.56 -1.70 3.84
N ASP A 506 1.61 -1.52 4.65
CA ASP A 506 3.00 -1.67 4.19
C ASP A 506 3.27 -3.08 3.66
N ALA A 507 2.81 -4.11 4.38
CA ALA A 507 2.89 -5.50 3.93
C ALA A 507 2.17 -5.71 2.59
N SER A 508 0.94 -5.19 2.45
CA SER A 508 0.17 -5.31 1.20
C SER A 508 0.86 -4.65 0.02
N PHE A 509 1.46 -3.47 0.23
CA PHE A 509 2.19 -2.74 -0.82
C PHE A 509 3.45 -3.50 -1.25
N ARG A 510 4.23 -4.02 -0.31
CA ARG A 510 5.41 -4.86 -0.60
C ARG A 510 5.04 -6.12 -1.39
N GLN A 511 3.99 -6.84 -0.99
CA GLN A 511 3.53 -8.06 -1.66
C GLN A 511 3.01 -7.82 -3.07
N THR A 512 2.52 -6.62 -3.35
CA THR A 512 1.97 -6.28 -4.66
C THR A 512 2.97 -5.56 -5.56
N GLY A 513 4.09 -5.08 -5.04
CA GLY A 513 5.05 -4.25 -5.76
C GLY A 513 4.60 -2.80 -5.92
N ILE A 514 3.65 -2.37 -5.11
CA ILE A 514 3.26 -0.95 -4.98
C ILE A 514 4.41 -0.16 -4.36
N ILE A 515 4.66 1.01 -4.90
CA ILE A 515 5.67 1.94 -4.41
C ILE A 515 5.01 2.90 -3.41
N ARG A 516 5.48 2.86 -2.16
CA ARG A 516 4.95 3.72 -1.12
C ARG A 516 5.64 5.07 -1.12
N ALA A 517 4.88 6.14 -1.30
CA ALA A 517 5.36 7.51 -1.14
C ALA A 517 5.31 7.97 0.34
N GLU A 518 6.28 8.81 0.74
CA GLU A 518 6.39 9.35 2.10
C GLU A 518 5.48 10.57 2.29
N ASP A 519 5.40 11.42 1.25
CA ASP A 519 4.64 12.65 1.18
C ASP A 519 4.26 12.99 -0.26
N ASN A 520 3.60 14.13 -0.48
CA ASN A 520 3.15 14.58 -1.80
C ASN A 520 4.31 14.84 -2.75
N GLU A 521 5.39 15.48 -2.28
CA GLU A 521 6.54 15.82 -3.11
C GLU A 521 7.24 14.56 -3.61
N HIS A 522 7.40 13.57 -2.71
CA HIS A 522 7.91 12.26 -3.06
C HIS A 522 7.01 11.53 -4.07
N MET A 523 5.68 11.51 -3.86
CA MET A 523 4.73 10.87 -4.79
C MET A 523 4.85 11.45 -6.20
N PHE A 524 4.84 12.78 -6.33
CA PHE A 524 4.93 13.44 -7.64
C PHE A 524 6.34 13.41 -8.22
N GLY A 525 7.37 13.41 -7.37
CA GLY A 525 8.76 13.19 -7.79
C GLY A 525 8.95 11.82 -8.45
N LEU A 526 8.43 10.76 -7.82
CA LEU A 526 8.39 9.41 -8.39
C LEU A 526 7.61 9.39 -9.72
N ALA A 527 6.41 9.97 -9.74
CA ALA A 527 5.59 9.99 -10.95
C ALA A 527 6.30 10.63 -12.14
N ARG A 528 7.02 11.75 -11.93
CA ARG A 528 7.82 12.40 -12.98
C ARG A 528 8.92 11.50 -13.51
N ALA A 529 9.63 10.77 -12.63
CA ALA A 529 10.68 9.86 -13.03
C ALA A 529 10.12 8.71 -13.88
N PHE A 530 9.11 8.03 -13.39
CA PHE A 530 8.52 6.87 -14.07
C PHE A 530 7.81 7.22 -15.39
N SER A 531 7.21 8.40 -15.48
CA SER A 531 6.47 8.81 -16.68
C SER A 531 7.35 9.33 -17.81
N ARG A 532 8.63 9.66 -17.53
CA ARG A 532 9.50 10.36 -18.49
C ARG A 532 10.81 9.63 -18.80
N GLN A 533 11.19 8.70 -17.93
CA GLN A 533 12.48 8.04 -18.06
C GLN A 533 12.31 6.52 -18.12
N PRO A 534 13.15 5.83 -18.91
CA PRO A 534 13.19 4.37 -18.93
C PRO A 534 13.64 3.83 -17.57
N LEU A 535 13.35 2.57 -17.30
CA LEU A 535 13.82 1.91 -16.07
C LEU A 535 15.34 1.66 -16.12
N PRO A 536 16.05 1.79 -14.98
CA PRO A 536 17.47 1.49 -14.91
C PRO A 536 17.79 0.03 -15.28
N SER A 537 18.87 -0.18 -16.01
CA SER A 537 19.34 -1.52 -16.41
C SER A 537 20.16 -2.24 -15.32
N GLY A 538 20.54 -1.54 -14.26
CA GLY A 538 21.36 -2.05 -13.15
C GLY A 538 21.41 -1.07 -11.98
N ASP A 539 22.08 -1.49 -10.90
CA ASP A 539 22.22 -0.72 -9.65
C ASP A 539 23.36 0.32 -9.67
N GLY A 540 24.18 0.32 -10.72
CA GLY A 540 25.32 1.22 -10.86
C GLY A 540 24.88 2.59 -11.39
N VAL A 541 25.19 3.67 -10.65
CA VAL A 541 24.85 5.04 -11.00
C VAL A 541 26.09 5.86 -11.28
N MET A 542 26.12 6.57 -12.40
CA MET A 542 27.13 7.58 -12.65
C MET A 542 26.61 8.94 -12.19
N VAL A 543 27.31 9.56 -11.25
CA VAL A 543 27.02 10.89 -10.73
C VAL A 543 27.96 11.90 -11.37
N ILE A 544 27.41 12.93 -12.01
CA ILE A 544 28.14 14.03 -12.64
C ILE A 544 27.76 15.30 -11.91
N SER A 545 28.74 16.04 -11.37
CA SER A 545 28.41 17.17 -10.51
C SER A 545 29.32 18.37 -10.82
N TYR A 546 28.72 19.59 -10.74
CA TYR A 546 29.46 20.84 -10.74
C TYR A 546 29.99 21.20 -9.34
N THR A 547 29.75 20.36 -8.32
CA THR A 547 30.19 20.59 -6.94
C THR A 547 30.47 19.29 -6.19
N GLY A 548 31.61 19.21 -5.52
CA GLY A 548 32.04 17.99 -4.81
C GLY A 548 31.12 17.59 -3.67
N SER A 549 30.57 18.56 -2.92
CA SER A 549 29.70 18.26 -1.76
C SER A 549 28.42 17.50 -2.12
N TRP A 550 27.81 17.79 -3.25
CA TRP A 550 26.60 17.11 -3.71
C TRP A 550 26.91 15.78 -4.37
N GLY A 551 28.11 15.60 -4.92
CA GLY A 551 28.62 14.30 -5.31
C GLY A 551 28.74 13.36 -4.10
N VAL A 552 29.25 13.86 -2.97
CA VAL A 552 29.33 13.09 -1.70
C VAL A 552 27.93 12.74 -1.18
N ALA A 553 27.03 13.73 -1.14
CA ALA A 553 25.63 13.50 -0.70
C ALA A 553 24.93 12.43 -1.57
N SER A 554 25.17 12.45 -2.89
CA SER A 554 24.66 11.42 -3.81
C SER A 554 25.20 10.03 -3.49
N ALA A 555 26.50 9.92 -3.17
CA ALA A 555 27.13 8.65 -2.84
C ALA A 555 26.54 8.03 -1.56
N ASP A 556 26.35 8.85 -0.53
CA ASP A 556 25.73 8.41 0.72
C ASP A 556 24.28 7.98 0.48
N ALA A 557 23.50 8.78 -0.22
CA ALA A 557 22.10 8.48 -0.53
C ALA A 557 21.95 7.17 -1.35
N LEU A 558 22.82 6.94 -2.36
CA LEU A 558 22.85 5.71 -3.14
C LEU A 558 23.13 4.49 -2.25
N SER A 559 24.15 4.57 -1.41
CA SER A 559 24.50 3.47 -0.50
C SER A 559 23.37 3.12 0.46
N LEU A 560 22.69 4.14 1.01
CA LEU A 560 21.56 3.95 1.94
C LEU A 560 20.31 3.39 1.24
N SER A 561 20.20 3.57 -0.07
CA SER A 561 19.05 3.10 -0.87
C SER A 561 19.27 1.73 -1.55
N GLY A 562 20.40 1.09 -1.32
CA GLY A 562 20.75 -0.21 -1.93
C GLY A 562 21.23 -0.12 -3.38
N MET A 563 21.50 1.10 -3.87
CA MET A 563 22.21 1.34 -5.12
C MET A 563 23.70 1.65 -4.86
N LYS A 564 24.48 1.74 -5.90
CA LYS A 564 25.93 2.01 -5.77
C LYS A 564 26.43 2.99 -6.82
N LEU A 565 27.50 3.70 -6.49
CA LEU A 565 28.29 4.36 -7.51
C LEU A 565 28.83 3.32 -8.49
N ALA A 566 28.57 3.49 -9.78
CA ALA A 566 29.17 2.65 -10.80
C ALA A 566 30.71 2.72 -10.72
N ALA A 567 31.36 1.60 -10.94
CA ALA A 567 32.84 1.51 -11.07
C ALA A 567 33.19 1.39 -12.54
N PRO A 568 33.38 2.53 -13.27
CA PRO A 568 33.66 2.47 -14.70
C PRO A 568 34.96 1.70 -15.00
N ASP A 569 34.97 0.96 -16.12
CA ASP A 569 36.13 0.24 -16.55
C ASP A 569 37.30 1.16 -16.97
N GLU A 570 38.51 0.59 -17.10
CA GLU A 570 39.72 1.36 -17.47
C GLU A 570 39.56 2.09 -18.81
N HIS A 571 38.79 1.56 -19.74
CA HIS A 571 38.56 2.18 -21.04
C HIS A 571 37.74 3.45 -20.87
N THR A 572 36.66 3.37 -20.13
CA THR A 572 35.79 4.50 -19.79
C THR A 572 36.54 5.57 -19.01
N LEU A 573 37.34 5.17 -17.98
CA LEU A 573 38.16 6.09 -17.20
C LEU A 573 39.19 6.83 -18.05
N ARG A 574 39.83 6.15 -18.99
CA ARG A 574 40.80 6.80 -19.93
C ARG A 574 40.14 7.82 -20.81
N ARG A 575 38.97 7.49 -21.39
CA ARG A 575 38.24 8.41 -22.25
C ARG A 575 37.70 9.63 -21.47
N LEU A 576 37.24 9.43 -20.25
CA LEU A 576 36.87 10.53 -19.36
C LEU A 576 38.06 11.45 -19.09
N LYS A 577 39.23 10.88 -18.82
CA LYS A 577 40.44 11.67 -18.55
C LYS A 577 40.89 12.53 -19.75
N GLU A 578 40.59 12.11 -20.99
CA GLU A 578 40.91 12.86 -22.21
C GLU A 578 40.06 14.15 -22.36
N ILE A 579 38.81 14.16 -21.82
CA ILE A 579 37.89 15.27 -21.97
C ILE A 579 37.76 16.13 -20.71
N LEU A 580 38.19 15.59 -19.55
CA LEU A 580 38.12 16.32 -18.29
C LEU A 580 39.31 17.27 -18.10
N PRO A 581 39.13 18.42 -17.43
CA PRO A 581 40.24 19.28 -17.06
C PRO A 581 41.33 18.51 -16.27
N PRO A 582 42.60 18.89 -16.36
CA PRO A 582 43.70 18.15 -15.71
C PRO A 582 43.56 18.00 -14.19
N PHE A 583 42.79 18.88 -13.54
CA PHE A 583 42.58 18.85 -12.11
C PHE A 583 41.34 18.01 -11.70
N VAL A 584 40.56 17.54 -12.69
CA VAL A 584 39.39 16.70 -12.44
C VAL A 584 39.78 15.23 -12.57
N GLY A 585 39.51 14.44 -11.54
CA GLY A 585 39.65 13.00 -11.59
C GLY A 585 38.53 12.32 -12.39
N PRO A 586 38.86 11.26 -13.15
CA PRO A 586 37.83 10.54 -13.94
C PRO A 586 36.96 9.58 -13.11
N GLN A 587 37.19 9.46 -11.79
CA GLN A 587 36.46 8.57 -10.92
C GLN A 587 35.04 9.09 -10.68
N ASN A 588 34.13 8.15 -10.35
CA ASN A 588 32.75 8.44 -9.99
C ASN A 588 32.62 8.70 -8.46
N PRO A 589 32.04 9.81 -7.98
CA PRO A 589 31.40 10.90 -8.74
C PRO A 589 32.39 11.71 -9.58
N VAL A 590 31.99 12.11 -10.80
CA VAL A 590 32.76 13.01 -11.66
C VAL A 590 32.50 14.44 -11.17
N ASP A 591 33.42 14.94 -10.33
CA ASP A 591 33.37 16.32 -9.80
C ASP A 591 34.08 17.28 -10.76
N CYS A 592 33.29 17.93 -11.62
CA CYS A 592 33.79 18.91 -12.59
C CYS A 592 34.04 20.27 -11.97
N THR A 593 33.81 20.46 -10.66
CA THR A 593 33.79 21.76 -9.99
C THR A 593 32.88 22.77 -10.72
N PHE A 594 33.02 24.06 -10.53
CA PHE A 594 32.22 25.08 -11.22
C PHE A 594 32.50 25.18 -12.75
N ASP A 595 33.34 24.31 -13.30
CA ASP A 595 33.69 24.26 -14.73
C ASP A 595 32.83 23.30 -15.56
N LEU A 596 31.76 22.73 -14.99
CA LEU A 596 30.85 21.85 -15.73
C LEU A 596 30.09 22.65 -16.80
N HIS A 597 30.47 22.48 -18.06
CA HIS A 597 29.76 23.07 -19.19
C HIS A 597 28.80 22.07 -19.83
N ALA A 598 27.72 22.56 -20.45
CA ALA A 598 26.67 21.74 -21.02
C ALA A 598 27.19 20.70 -22.05
N ARG A 599 28.14 21.11 -22.92
CA ARG A 599 28.80 20.18 -23.87
C ARG A 599 29.61 19.10 -23.16
N GLN A 600 30.34 19.46 -22.10
CA GLN A 600 31.10 18.51 -21.32
C GLN A 600 30.21 17.49 -20.62
N LEU A 601 29.07 17.91 -20.08
CA LEU A 601 28.06 17.01 -19.53
C LEU A 601 27.62 15.97 -20.57
N ARG A 602 27.30 16.41 -21.79
CA ARG A 602 26.96 15.53 -22.89
C ARG A 602 28.09 14.53 -23.19
N ASP A 603 29.32 15.01 -23.37
CA ASP A 603 30.45 14.17 -23.72
C ASP A 603 30.74 13.11 -22.63
N ILE A 604 30.57 13.47 -21.33
CA ILE A 604 30.66 12.53 -20.19
C ILE A 604 29.59 11.47 -20.28
N ILE A 605 28.35 11.84 -20.54
CA ILE A 605 27.22 10.92 -20.67
C ILE A 605 27.43 9.98 -21.85
N GLU A 606 27.82 10.49 -23.03
CA GLU A 606 28.11 9.70 -24.25
C GLU A 606 29.23 8.67 -24.07
N ILE A 607 30.18 8.96 -23.19
CA ILE A 607 31.20 7.99 -22.77
C ILE A 607 30.59 6.98 -21.79
N GLY A 608 29.87 7.44 -20.78
CA GLY A 608 29.32 6.60 -19.74
C GLY A 608 28.26 5.59 -20.24
N VAL A 609 27.48 5.95 -21.26
CA VAL A 609 26.44 5.03 -21.82
C VAL A 609 27.08 3.79 -22.49
N GLN A 610 28.37 3.81 -22.80
CA GLN A 610 29.11 2.66 -23.39
C GLN A 610 29.45 1.60 -22.33
N SER A 611 29.53 1.97 -21.03
CA SER A 611 29.90 1.06 -19.96
C SER A 611 28.70 0.24 -19.51
N GLU A 612 28.83 -1.08 -19.39
CA GLU A 612 27.78 -1.97 -18.87
C GLU A 612 27.56 -1.79 -17.37
N ASP A 613 28.58 -1.33 -16.62
CA ASP A 613 28.48 -1.09 -15.17
C ASP A 613 27.63 0.16 -14.83
N ILE A 614 27.36 1.02 -15.80
CA ILE A 614 26.55 2.23 -15.60
C ILE A 614 25.12 1.96 -16.08
N GLY A 615 24.20 1.78 -15.14
CA GLY A 615 22.78 1.55 -15.42
C GLY A 615 21.94 2.83 -15.53
N SER A 616 22.45 3.95 -14.99
CA SER A 616 21.72 5.22 -14.91
C SER A 616 22.64 6.40 -14.58
N PHE A 617 22.11 7.63 -14.70
CA PHE A 617 22.82 8.88 -14.44
C PHE A 617 22.07 9.78 -13.46
N ILE A 618 22.83 10.49 -12.62
CA ILE A 618 22.36 11.67 -11.89
C ILE A 618 23.28 12.82 -12.28
N ALA A 619 22.73 13.90 -12.83
CA ALA A 619 23.49 15.09 -13.18
C ALA A 619 23.08 16.26 -12.31
N ILE A 620 24.03 16.80 -11.56
CA ILE A 620 23.89 17.98 -10.71
C ILE A 620 24.40 19.16 -11.49
N ILE A 621 23.52 20.05 -11.92
CA ILE A 621 23.78 21.12 -12.88
C ILE A 621 23.43 22.52 -12.34
N GLN A 622 24.06 23.52 -12.90
CA GLN A 622 23.90 24.92 -12.47
C GLN A 622 22.58 25.53 -12.98
N ALA A 623 21.90 26.26 -12.10
CA ALA A 623 20.63 26.91 -12.44
C ALA A 623 20.77 28.03 -13.47
N GLU A 624 21.93 28.71 -13.51
CA GLU A 624 22.16 29.92 -14.33
C GLU A 624 22.23 29.65 -15.83
N ILE A 625 22.48 28.41 -16.25
CA ILE A 625 22.70 28.05 -17.67
C ILE A 625 21.85 26.84 -18.10
N LEU A 626 20.67 26.64 -17.50
CA LEU A 626 19.81 25.49 -17.81
C LEU A 626 19.40 25.38 -19.25
N GLN A 627 19.19 26.49 -19.96
CA GLN A 627 18.84 26.49 -21.38
C GLN A 627 19.93 25.82 -22.23
N THR A 628 21.22 26.07 -21.92
CA THR A 628 22.32 25.42 -22.64
C THR A 628 22.45 23.95 -22.31
N TYR A 629 22.13 23.55 -21.08
CA TYR A 629 22.05 22.11 -20.73
C TYR A 629 20.91 21.43 -21.49
N LEU A 630 19.74 22.04 -21.57
CA LEU A 630 18.59 21.49 -22.31
C LEU A 630 18.95 21.21 -23.78
N GLU A 631 19.57 22.17 -24.44
CA GLU A 631 20.00 22.02 -25.86
C GLU A 631 20.95 20.85 -26.07
N GLN A 632 21.87 20.61 -25.15
CA GLN A 632 22.81 19.48 -25.24
C GLN A 632 22.15 18.14 -24.87
N LEU A 633 21.33 18.10 -23.81
CA LEU A 633 20.62 16.91 -23.39
C LEU A 633 19.66 16.38 -24.45
N GLN A 634 18.97 17.27 -25.18
CA GLN A 634 18.11 16.90 -26.30
C GLN A 634 18.87 16.25 -27.48
N GLN A 635 20.16 16.50 -27.61
CA GLN A 635 21.02 15.93 -28.65
C GLN A 635 21.77 14.67 -28.17
N THR A 636 21.65 14.29 -26.90
CA THR A 636 22.39 13.18 -26.31
C THR A 636 21.66 11.86 -26.54
N ASP A 637 22.37 10.82 -27.00
CA ASP A 637 21.87 9.46 -27.05
C ASP A 637 22.16 8.73 -25.72
N PHE A 638 21.13 8.58 -24.92
CA PHE A 638 21.20 7.89 -23.61
C PHE A 638 21.20 6.36 -23.71
N ARG A 639 21.00 5.78 -24.90
CA ARG A 639 20.91 4.33 -25.14
C ARG A 639 19.93 3.61 -24.19
N GLY A 640 18.83 4.26 -23.87
CA GLY A 640 17.81 3.70 -22.98
C GLY A 640 18.17 3.72 -21.49
N LYS A 641 19.25 4.41 -21.08
CA LYS A 641 19.59 4.60 -19.66
C LYS A 641 18.95 5.89 -19.13
N PRO A 642 18.31 5.85 -17.96
CA PRO A 642 17.67 7.04 -17.40
C PRO A 642 18.67 8.06 -16.89
N ILE A 643 18.27 9.35 -16.97
CA ILE A 643 18.96 10.45 -16.32
C ILE A 643 17.98 11.26 -15.46
N LEU A 644 18.37 11.54 -14.24
CA LEU A 644 17.67 12.46 -13.35
C LEU A 644 18.54 13.69 -13.09
N LEU A 645 17.93 14.87 -13.20
CA LEU A 645 18.62 16.13 -13.01
C LEU A 645 18.43 16.65 -11.59
N CYS A 646 19.46 17.19 -11.02
CA CYS A 646 19.42 17.90 -9.75
C CYS A 646 19.85 19.34 -9.96
N VAL A 647 18.96 20.29 -9.64
CA VAL A 647 19.19 21.72 -9.83
C VAL A 647 19.01 22.43 -8.49
N PRO A 648 20.11 22.86 -7.84
CA PRO A 648 20.01 23.68 -6.63
C PRO A 648 19.26 24.97 -6.91
N CYS A 649 18.42 25.41 -5.96
CA CYS A 649 17.68 26.68 -6.07
C CYS A 649 16.85 26.77 -7.36
N LYS A 650 16.24 25.65 -7.79
CA LYS A 650 15.44 25.54 -9.01
C LYS A 650 14.30 26.57 -9.10
N GLU A 651 13.86 27.11 -7.97
CA GLU A 651 12.83 28.15 -7.89
C GLU A 651 13.23 29.48 -8.53
N PHE A 652 14.53 29.74 -8.70
CA PHE A 652 15.04 30.97 -9.36
C PHE A 652 15.12 30.83 -10.89
N ALA A 653 14.91 29.61 -11.42
CA ALA A 653 14.96 29.30 -12.84
C ALA A 653 13.75 28.47 -13.28
N ILE A 654 12.57 28.89 -12.82
CA ILE A 654 11.34 28.08 -12.94
C ILE A 654 10.94 27.80 -14.39
N ASP A 655 11.12 28.78 -15.29
CA ASP A 655 10.76 28.64 -16.69
C ASP A 655 11.68 27.63 -17.43
N GLU A 656 12.96 27.66 -17.12
CA GLU A 656 13.95 26.73 -17.66
C GLU A 656 13.75 25.32 -17.07
N VAL A 657 13.41 25.22 -15.77
CA VAL A 657 13.05 23.96 -15.14
C VAL A 657 11.80 23.37 -15.79
N ILE A 658 10.78 24.18 -16.06
CA ILE A 658 9.59 23.74 -16.80
C ILE A 658 9.97 23.25 -18.20
N ALA A 659 10.88 23.93 -18.90
CA ALA A 659 11.34 23.53 -20.22
C ALA A 659 12.07 22.17 -20.19
N LEU A 660 12.95 21.93 -19.19
CA LEU A 660 13.59 20.64 -18.98
C LEU A 660 12.60 19.52 -18.70
N GLU A 661 11.65 19.78 -17.79
CA GLU A 661 10.59 18.83 -17.44
C GLU A 661 9.72 18.48 -18.67
N GLN A 662 9.38 19.49 -19.47
CA GLN A 662 8.61 19.31 -20.71
C GLN A 662 9.38 18.56 -21.81
N ALA A 663 10.70 18.62 -21.79
CA ALA A 663 11.56 17.87 -22.67
C ALA A 663 11.80 16.42 -22.20
N GLY A 664 11.20 16.02 -21.08
CA GLY A 664 11.32 14.65 -20.54
C GLY A 664 12.42 14.44 -19.51
N PHE A 665 13.06 15.51 -19.00
CA PHE A 665 14.12 15.45 -18.01
C PHE A 665 13.57 15.81 -16.62
N PRO A 666 13.36 14.84 -15.70
CA PRO A 666 12.86 15.12 -14.35
C PRO A 666 13.88 15.92 -13.54
N VAL A 667 13.42 17.00 -12.90
CA VAL A 667 14.28 17.93 -12.13
C VAL A 667 13.92 17.87 -10.63
N TYR A 668 14.93 17.64 -9.80
CA TYR A 668 14.85 17.56 -8.35
C TYR A 668 15.61 18.70 -7.68
N ALA A 669 15.20 19.08 -6.47
CA ALA A 669 15.86 20.13 -5.71
C ALA A 669 17.16 19.63 -5.05
N THR A 670 17.22 18.35 -4.69
CA THR A 670 18.35 17.76 -3.96
C THR A 670 18.77 16.40 -4.57
N PRO A 671 20.04 15.99 -4.36
CA PRO A 671 20.50 14.66 -4.78
C PRO A 671 19.71 13.53 -4.13
N GLU A 672 19.32 13.69 -2.87
CA GLU A 672 18.58 12.69 -2.11
C GLU A 672 17.20 12.42 -2.72
N GLU A 673 16.51 13.47 -3.19
CA GLU A 673 15.23 13.30 -3.92
C GLU A 673 15.43 12.55 -5.23
N ALA A 674 16.45 12.92 -6.01
CA ALA A 674 16.78 12.24 -7.27
C ALA A 674 17.14 10.77 -7.03
N VAL A 675 17.95 10.48 -6.00
CA VAL A 675 18.33 9.10 -5.64
C VAL A 675 17.11 8.30 -5.18
N LYS A 676 16.22 8.86 -4.35
CA LYS A 676 14.97 8.18 -3.95
C LYS A 676 14.13 7.77 -5.16
N ALA A 677 13.98 8.66 -6.12
CA ALA A 677 13.22 8.36 -7.34
C ALA A 677 13.92 7.28 -8.19
N LEU A 678 15.22 7.39 -8.40
CA LEU A 678 15.99 6.42 -9.17
C LEU A 678 16.02 5.03 -8.52
N SER A 679 16.18 4.98 -7.19
CA SER A 679 16.14 3.75 -6.42
C SER A 679 14.77 3.05 -6.53
N ALA A 680 13.69 3.81 -6.46
CA ALA A 680 12.33 3.25 -6.64
C ALA A 680 12.16 2.65 -8.05
N MET A 681 12.68 3.32 -9.10
CA MET A 681 12.67 2.80 -10.46
C MET A 681 13.48 1.50 -10.59
N TYR A 682 14.68 1.45 -9.98
CA TYR A 682 15.53 0.26 -9.98
C TYR A 682 14.87 -0.92 -9.26
N HIS A 683 14.34 -0.71 -8.06
CA HIS A 683 13.65 -1.76 -7.31
C HIS A 683 12.40 -2.26 -8.02
N HIS A 684 11.66 -1.37 -8.68
CA HIS A 684 10.52 -1.74 -9.50
C HIS A 684 10.95 -2.63 -10.68
N ALA A 685 12.00 -2.25 -11.41
CA ALA A 685 12.56 -3.05 -12.49
C ALA A 685 13.02 -4.45 -12.03
N ALA A 686 13.72 -4.51 -10.89
CA ALA A 686 14.16 -5.76 -10.28
C ALA A 686 12.99 -6.67 -9.86
N ASN A 687 11.90 -6.10 -9.37
CA ASN A 687 10.69 -6.84 -8.99
C ASN A 687 9.95 -7.41 -10.21
N ILE A 688 9.89 -6.67 -11.32
CA ILE A 688 9.32 -7.16 -12.59
C ILE A 688 10.16 -8.34 -13.12
N GLY A 689 11.49 -8.23 -13.10
CA GLY A 689 12.40 -9.27 -13.59
C GLY A 689 12.42 -10.57 -12.75
N ARG A 690 11.92 -10.51 -11.49
CA ARG A 690 11.83 -11.68 -10.59
C ARG A 690 10.46 -12.40 -10.66
N ARG A 691 9.46 -11.78 -11.24
CA ARG A 691 8.09 -12.33 -11.42
C ARG A 691 7.92 -12.92 -12.81
#